data_f109c523dcc6b889d7a59b903a4b1b97
#
_entry.id   f109c523dcc6b889d7a59b903a4b1b97
#
_cell.length_a   1.000
_cell.length_b   1.000
_cell.length_c   1.000
_cell.angle_alpha   90.00
_cell.angle_beta   90.00
_cell.angle_gamma   90.00
#
_symmetry.space_group_name_H-M   'P 1'
#
loop_
_entity.id
_entity.type
_entity.pdbx_description
1 polymer ?
#
loop_
_entity_poly.entity_id
_entity_poly.type
_entity_poly.pdbx_seq_one_letter_code
_entity_poly.pdbx_strand_id
1 'polypeptide(L)'
;MKTIMGISALMPLFALSAHAQTTNILEQHFGNDTDWYRDRVPIFECSDKSITDVYYYRWKIFRTHQRNVGSNGFISTEFLDNVGWQTKDWASINDASIFHLNEGRWCRDPRYKQDYAKFMYSTNSNPRQYTEAMAAGVWNNYLVDGDPDLSLSLLQSMQDNYEKWIDERFDESKGLFWIAPLQDATEYTIGSIDASGGKDGFTGGETFRPTFNSYQIANARAIANIAKIKGDQAVADKYNDRASALKKRIQDDLWNSTLNHFIDRYYVDNEFVKYWTPIRGRELAGMVPWTHDVPDDNEEYSKALEHILDSERLAGPFGLRTVEPSYEHYMQVWRYEGDHVECHWNGPSWPYQTTQVLTALGNILDHYPTSAKAISVKNYISLLKQYATQHYNKDYGTLDLEENYHPDTGHPIVGLGRSHHYFHSGYIDLIMSGLVGIRPRQDDVLEVNPLVDTNEISYFRAENVLYHGRNVTIQWDVTGDKYGEAGLKVQVDGQDAGSSDKLERLEIKLERETVPVSRPIAKSIQLQADSASPKVNSSIPTTDQQRVHDVFDGRIWFWPEATIINGFDTPEGNADEQWVSIDLGSSQQAKRAEIAFYQNTEQGFDAPASYRVQINDGGWKDVEGADYGKPVANGITEASWSSASAEAWRIVVKPQEGSRTRLVEFSLFE
;
A
#
# COMPACT_ATOMS: atom_id res chain seq x y z
N MET A 1 -67.69 -14.77 -3.00
CA MET A 1 -66.50 -15.60 -3.15
C MET A 1 -65.52 -14.88 -4.06
N LYS A 2 -64.51 -14.22 -3.50
CA LYS A 2 -63.39 -13.66 -4.23
C LYS A 2 -62.12 -14.33 -3.68
N THR A 3 -61.51 -15.14 -4.53
CA THR A 3 -60.29 -15.88 -4.26
C THR A 3 -59.13 -14.88 -4.32
N ILE A 4 -58.40 -14.72 -3.22
CA ILE A 4 -57.17 -13.98 -3.15
C ILE A 4 -56.03 -14.96 -3.52
N MET A 5 -55.40 -14.75 -4.67
CA MET A 5 -54.15 -15.42 -5.02
C MET A 5 -53.01 -14.73 -4.29
N GLY A 6 -52.36 -15.47 -3.40
CA GLY A 6 -51.08 -15.03 -2.78
C GLY A 6 -49.95 -15.16 -3.78
N ILE A 7 -49.27 -14.09 -4.04
CA ILE A 7 -47.99 -14.06 -4.77
C ILE A 7 -46.90 -14.40 -3.77
N SER A 8 -46.40 -15.64 -3.80
CA SER A 8 -45.15 -16.01 -3.13
C SER A 8 -43.98 -15.40 -3.92
N ALA A 9 -43.29 -14.47 -3.33
CA ALA A 9 -42.02 -13.95 -3.86
C ALA A 9 -40.98 -15.08 -3.78
N LEU A 10 -40.61 -15.64 -4.91
CA LEU A 10 -39.40 -16.45 -5.05
C LEU A 10 -38.21 -15.48 -4.98
N MET A 11 -37.51 -15.45 -3.86
CA MET A 11 -36.16 -14.90 -3.85
C MET A 11 -35.30 -15.76 -4.81
N PRO A 12 -34.49 -15.14 -5.68
CA PRO A 12 -33.69 -15.89 -6.62
C PRO A 12 -32.63 -16.73 -5.92
N LEU A 13 -32.64 -18.04 -6.15
CA LEU A 13 -31.63 -19.00 -5.67
C LEU A 13 -30.20 -18.58 -6.04
N PHE A 14 -30.01 -17.73 -7.04
CA PHE A 14 -28.72 -17.21 -7.51
C PHE A 14 -28.02 -16.28 -6.50
N ALA A 15 -28.78 -15.45 -5.78
CA ALA A 15 -28.17 -14.56 -4.76
C ALA A 15 -27.62 -15.33 -3.56
N LEU A 16 -28.23 -16.42 -3.16
CA LEU A 16 -27.76 -17.30 -2.09
C LEU A 16 -26.50 -18.08 -2.48
N SER A 17 -26.34 -18.47 -3.76
CA SER A 17 -25.15 -19.18 -4.22
C SER A 17 -23.93 -18.26 -4.35
N ALA A 18 -24.10 -17.04 -4.82
CA ALA A 18 -23.02 -16.04 -4.92
C ALA A 18 -22.51 -15.64 -3.53
N HIS A 19 -23.41 -15.39 -2.58
CA HIS A 19 -23.01 -15.01 -1.21
C HIS A 19 -22.26 -16.16 -0.49
N ALA A 20 -22.65 -17.40 -0.69
CA ALA A 20 -21.95 -18.57 -0.14
C ALA A 20 -20.57 -18.77 -0.77
N GLN A 21 -20.41 -18.50 -2.07
CA GLN A 21 -19.12 -18.59 -2.76
C GLN A 21 -18.15 -17.48 -2.32
N THR A 22 -18.66 -16.26 -2.12
CA THR A 22 -17.94 -15.10 -1.62
C THR A 22 -17.39 -15.31 -0.21
N THR A 23 -18.22 -15.83 0.70
CA THR A 23 -17.80 -16.16 2.06
C THR A 23 -16.69 -17.20 2.07
N ASN A 24 -16.77 -18.20 1.21
CA ASN A 24 -15.76 -19.27 1.13
C ASN A 24 -14.38 -18.76 0.67
N ILE A 25 -14.31 -17.82 -0.29
CA ILE A 25 -13.01 -17.30 -0.76
C ILE A 25 -12.31 -16.47 0.32
N LEU A 26 -13.05 -15.65 1.08
CA LEU A 26 -12.49 -14.87 2.18
C LEU A 26 -12.00 -15.77 3.32
N GLU A 27 -12.78 -16.78 3.72
CA GLU A 27 -12.39 -17.75 4.75
C GLU A 27 -11.14 -18.54 4.34
N GLN A 28 -11.02 -18.90 3.06
CA GLN A 28 -9.85 -19.60 2.54
C GLN A 28 -8.57 -18.76 2.66
N HIS A 29 -8.65 -17.44 2.43
CA HIS A 29 -7.48 -16.57 2.43
C HIS A 29 -7.18 -15.95 3.80
N PHE A 30 -8.19 -15.69 4.62
CA PHE A 30 -8.04 -14.93 5.86
C PHE A 30 -8.30 -15.73 7.14
N GLY A 31 -8.86 -16.96 7.03
CA GLY A 31 -9.11 -17.81 8.18
C GLY A 31 -9.97 -17.12 9.24
N ASN A 32 -9.51 -17.12 10.48
CA ASN A 32 -10.25 -16.54 11.61
C ASN A 32 -10.33 -15.00 11.59
N ASP A 33 -9.53 -14.33 10.76
CA ASP A 33 -9.55 -12.86 10.63
C ASP A 33 -10.53 -12.39 9.52
N THR A 34 -11.27 -13.29 8.90
CA THR A 34 -12.20 -13.04 7.79
C THR A 34 -13.17 -11.89 8.06
N ASP A 35 -13.66 -11.75 9.30
CA ASP A 35 -14.63 -10.71 9.66
C ASP A 35 -14.06 -9.29 9.48
N TRP A 36 -12.78 -9.10 9.76
CA TRP A 36 -12.14 -7.81 9.51
C TRP A 36 -12.13 -7.46 8.01
N TYR A 37 -11.83 -8.44 7.16
CA TYR A 37 -11.70 -8.22 5.71
C TYR A 37 -13.04 -8.12 5.00
N ARG A 38 -14.06 -8.88 5.43
CA ARG A 38 -15.39 -8.95 4.79
C ARG A 38 -16.01 -7.57 4.55
N ASP A 39 -15.90 -6.68 5.50
CA ASP A 39 -16.51 -5.36 5.44
C ASP A 39 -15.58 -4.29 4.84
N ARG A 40 -14.31 -4.63 4.61
CA ARG A 40 -13.28 -3.61 4.27
C ARG A 40 -12.65 -3.78 2.91
N VAL A 41 -12.68 -4.96 2.33
CA VAL A 41 -11.95 -5.19 1.07
C VAL A 41 -12.90 -5.55 -0.07
N PRO A 42 -12.59 -5.11 -1.30
CA PRO A 42 -13.23 -5.66 -2.49
C PRO A 42 -12.87 -7.14 -2.65
N ILE A 43 -13.83 -7.92 -3.10
CA ILE A 43 -13.66 -9.36 -3.31
C ILE A 43 -13.30 -9.57 -4.77
N PHE A 44 -12.22 -10.29 -5.04
CA PHE A 44 -11.72 -10.49 -6.40
C PHE A 44 -11.41 -11.97 -6.66
N GLU A 45 -11.77 -12.44 -7.84
CA GLU A 45 -11.29 -13.70 -8.38
C GLU A 45 -11.04 -13.57 -9.88
N CYS A 46 -10.09 -14.34 -10.39
CA CYS A 46 -9.91 -14.54 -11.83
C CYS A 46 -9.46 -15.98 -12.12
N SER A 47 -9.37 -16.32 -13.41
CA SER A 47 -8.97 -17.67 -13.85
C SER A 47 -7.50 -18.00 -13.54
N ASP A 48 -6.66 -17.01 -13.22
CA ASP A 48 -5.28 -17.20 -12.78
C ASP A 48 -5.22 -17.20 -11.25
N LYS A 49 -4.91 -18.37 -10.68
CA LYS A 49 -4.85 -18.53 -9.23
C LYS A 49 -3.75 -17.71 -8.58
N SER A 50 -2.60 -17.54 -9.23
CA SER A 50 -1.47 -16.80 -8.65
C SER A 50 -1.81 -15.31 -8.49
N ILE A 51 -2.50 -14.72 -9.46
CA ILE A 51 -3.00 -13.35 -9.38
C ILE A 51 -4.00 -13.22 -8.22
N THR A 52 -4.93 -14.16 -8.10
CA THR A 52 -5.94 -14.16 -7.02
C THR A 52 -5.29 -14.30 -5.64
N ASP A 53 -4.38 -15.26 -5.46
CA ASP A 53 -3.70 -15.49 -4.19
C ASP A 53 -2.89 -14.25 -3.75
N VAL A 54 -2.15 -13.64 -4.70
CA VAL A 54 -1.36 -12.44 -4.42
C VAL A 54 -2.25 -11.24 -4.10
N TYR A 55 -3.40 -11.09 -4.74
CA TYR A 55 -4.36 -10.03 -4.41
C TYR A 55 -4.77 -10.09 -2.93
N TYR A 56 -5.13 -11.27 -2.41
CA TYR A 56 -5.50 -11.42 -1.00
C TYR A 56 -4.31 -11.33 -0.06
N TYR A 57 -3.14 -11.81 -0.47
CA TYR A 57 -1.92 -11.60 0.28
C TYR A 57 -1.58 -10.11 0.42
N ARG A 58 -1.75 -9.31 -0.62
CA ARG A 58 -1.55 -7.85 -0.57
C ARG A 58 -2.51 -7.16 0.41
N TRP A 59 -3.73 -7.63 0.55
CA TRP A 59 -4.63 -7.13 1.59
C TRP A 59 -4.16 -7.50 3.01
N LYS A 60 -3.50 -8.64 3.20
CA LYS A 60 -2.85 -8.96 4.48
C LYS A 60 -1.67 -8.02 4.75
N ILE A 61 -0.82 -7.74 3.74
CA ILE A 61 0.24 -6.72 3.85
C ILE A 61 -0.37 -5.37 4.21
N PHE A 62 -1.38 -4.90 3.48
CA PHE A 62 -2.05 -3.63 3.78
C PHE A 62 -2.49 -3.55 5.23
N ARG A 63 -3.22 -4.57 5.73
CA ARG A 63 -3.68 -4.61 7.12
C ARG A 63 -2.54 -4.60 8.14
N THR A 64 -1.55 -5.43 7.92
CA THR A 64 -0.39 -5.60 8.81
C THR A 64 0.38 -4.30 9.04
N HIS A 65 0.44 -3.47 8.02
CA HIS A 65 1.13 -2.18 8.04
C HIS A 65 0.25 -1.00 8.47
N GLN A 66 -1.00 -1.24 8.85
CA GLN A 66 -1.84 -0.20 9.45
C GLN A 66 -1.58 -0.14 10.96
N ARG A 67 -0.81 0.86 11.39
CA ARG A 67 -0.54 1.14 12.79
C ARG A 67 -1.59 2.09 13.36
N ASN A 68 -2.25 1.71 14.45
CA ASN A 68 -3.11 2.61 15.21
C ASN A 68 -2.24 3.52 16.10
N VAL A 69 -2.36 4.82 15.94
CA VAL A 69 -1.57 5.80 16.71
C VAL A 69 -2.48 6.69 17.59
N GLY A 70 -3.55 6.10 18.09
CA GLY A 70 -4.47 6.72 19.06
C GLY A 70 -5.24 7.89 18.43
N SER A 71 -5.11 9.09 18.99
CA SER A 71 -5.87 10.27 18.56
C SER A 71 -5.57 10.72 17.11
N ASN A 72 -4.44 10.32 16.54
CA ASN A 72 -4.09 10.58 15.14
C ASN A 72 -4.65 9.52 14.17
N GLY A 73 -5.36 8.51 14.68
CA GLY A 73 -5.98 7.46 13.88
C GLY A 73 -4.98 6.42 13.37
N PHE A 74 -5.01 6.11 12.09
CA PHE A 74 -4.15 5.10 11.47
C PHE A 74 -3.07 5.72 10.59
N ILE A 75 -1.87 5.12 10.64
CA ILE A 75 -0.80 5.40 9.68
C ILE A 75 -0.39 4.11 8.98
N SER A 76 0.08 4.22 7.74
CA SER A 76 0.73 3.11 7.06
C SER A 76 2.21 3.14 7.35
N THR A 77 2.80 1.98 7.70
CA THR A 77 4.24 1.80 7.87
C THR A 77 4.80 1.00 6.71
N GLU A 78 6.06 1.18 6.41
CA GLU A 78 6.76 0.45 5.36
C GLU A 78 7.32 -0.87 5.88
N PHE A 79 7.78 -0.87 7.13
CA PHE A 79 8.36 -2.03 7.82
C PHE A 79 7.46 -2.52 8.96
N LEU A 80 7.60 -3.80 9.32
CA LEU A 80 6.93 -4.39 10.49
C LEU A 80 7.51 -3.86 11.81
N ASP A 81 8.74 -3.39 11.80
CA ASP A 81 9.47 -2.90 12.98
C ASP A 81 9.87 -1.43 12.82
N ASN A 82 10.47 -0.87 13.86
CA ASN A 82 11.06 0.46 13.84
C ASN A 82 12.48 0.39 13.28
N VAL A 83 12.78 1.21 12.29
CA VAL A 83 14.12 1.36 11.72
C VAL A 83 14.66 2.76 11.99
N GLY A 84 15.99 2.87 12.07
CA GLY A 84 16.65 4.08 12.58
C GLY A 84 16.46 5.34 11.74
N TRP A 85 16.10 5.22 10.47
CA TRP A 85 15.85 6.33 9.55
C TRP A 85 14.38 6.75 9.43
N GLN A 86 13.44 6.02 10.05
CA GLN A 86 12.04 6.44 10.14
C GLN A 86 11.87 7.62 11.09
N THR A 87 10.77 8.36 10.92
CA THR A 87 10.38 9.38 11.89
C THR A 87 10.16 8.72 13.25
N LYS A 88 10.96 9.11 14.24
CA LYS A 88 10.90 8.57 15.60
C LYS A 88 9.47 8.69 16.16
N ASP A 89 9.10 7.83 17.06
CA ASP A 89 7.81 7.70 17.72
C ASP A 89 6.70 7.11 16.81
N TRP A 90 6.67 7.47 15.53
CA TRP A 90 5.61 7.08 14.60
C TRP A 90 6.00 5.91 13.72
N ALA A 91 7.29 5.67 13.52
CA ALA A 91 7.82 4.72 12.56
C ALA A 91 7.28 4.94 11.14
N SER A 92 7.17 6.22 10.74
CA SER A 92 6.70 6.61 9.41
C SER A 92 7.85 7.05 8.52
N ILE A 93 7.69 6.82 7.23
CA ILE A 93 8.58 7.21 6.16
C ILE A 93 7.72 7.58 4.95
N ASN A 94 8.16 8.50 4.09
CA ASN A 94 7.29 9.08 3.06
C ASN A 94 7.51 8.55 1.64
N ASP A 95 8.57 7.81 1.38
CA ASP A 95 8.93 7.33 0.03
C ASP A 95 7.86 6.46 -0.62
N ALA A 96 7.27 5.51 0.14
CA ALA A 96 6.21 4.62 -0.32
C ALA A 96 4.79 5.21 -0.20
N SER A 97 4.63 6.47 0.22
CA SER A 97 3.33 7.06 0.56
C SER A 97 2.30 7.01 -0.59
N ILE A 98 2.73 7.18 -1.83
CA ILE A 98 1.85 7.10 -3.00
C ILE A 98 1.24 5.68 -3.16
N PHE A 99 2.04 4.62 -2.90
CA PHE A 99 1.56 3.24 -2.97
C PHE A 99 0.59 2.94 -1.82
N HIS A 100 0.90 3.38 -0.60
CA HIS A 100 0.01 3.24 0.56
C HIS A 100 -1.35 3.88 0.30
N LEU A 101 -1.37 5.08 -0.30
CA LEU A 101 -2.59 5.79 -0.64
C LEU A 101 -3.34 5.11 -1.80
N ASN A 102 -2.65 4.66 -2.84
CA ASN A 102 -3.27 4.01 -3.99
C ASN A 102 -3.81 2.60 -3.66
N GLU A 103 -3.11 1.80 -2.86
CA GLU A 103 -3.65 0.54 -2.35
C GLU A 103 -4.86 0.81 -1.43
N GLY A 104 -4.70 1.76 -0.49
CA GLY A 104 -5.73 2.13 0.49
C GLY A 104 -6.98 2.76 -0.10
N ARG A 105 -6.95 3.35 -1.31
CA ARG A 105 -8.13 3.95 -1.94
C ARG A 105 -9.26 2.95 -2.20
N TRP A 106 -8.90 1.66 -2.31
CA TRP A 106 -9.86 0.57 -2.50
C TRP A 106 -10.39 -0.02 -1.19
N CYS A 107 -9.79 0.34 -0.04
CA CYS A 107 -10.33 -0.04 1.26
C CYS A 107 -11.64 0.70 1.53
N ARG A 108 -12.69 -0.03 1.87
CA ARG A 108 -14.03 0.52 2.18
C ARG A 108 -14.06 1.32 3.47
N ASP A 109 -13.11 1.08 4.40
CA ASP A 109 -12.91 1.89 5.59
C ASP A 109 -11.99 3.07 5.27
N PRO A 110 -12.55 4.28 5.12
CA PRO A 110 -11.76 5.43 4.66
C PRO A 110 -10.77 5.95 5.70
N ARG A 111 -10.85 5.49 6.97
CA ARG A 111 -9.93 5.93 8.03
C ARG A 111 -8.48 5.67 7.66
N TYR A 112 -8.16 4.49 7.16
CA TYR A 112 -6.79 4.08 6.84
C TYR A 112 -6.10 5.07 5.89
N LYS A 113 -6.74 5.41 4.77
CA LYS A 113 -6.18 6.36 3.80
C LYS A 113 -6.28 7.83 4.26
N GLN A 114 -7.41 8.22 4.90
CA GLN A 114 -7.64 9.60 5.31
C GLN A 114 -6.78 10.03 6.50
N ASP A 115 -6.65 9.19 7.51
CA ASP A 115 -5.83 9.47 8.69
C ASP A 115 -4.35 9.51 8.29
N TYR A 116 -3.91 8.57 7.46
CA TYR A 116 -2.55 8.54 6.94
C TYR A 116 -2.21 9.80 6.13
N ALA A 117 -3.09 10.22 5.22
CA ALA A 117 -2.88 11.45 4.46
C ALA A 117 -2.76 12.68 5.37
N LYS A 118 -3.64 12.81 6.38
CA LYS A 118 -3.58 13.90 7.37
C LYS A 118 -2.27 13.85 8.16
N PHE A 119 -1.87 12.66 8.60
CA PHE A 119 -0.64 12.46 9.34
C PHE A 119 0.58 12.90 8.52
N MET A 120 0.68 12.49 7.25
CA MET A 120 1.81 12.80 6.37
C MET A 120 1.98 14.31 6.12
N TYR A 121 0.91 15.09 6.17
CA TYR A 121 0.97 16.55 6.11
C TYR A 121 1.00 17.26 7.48
N SER A 122 1.10 16.51 8.57
CA SER A 122 1.21 17.07 9.92
C SER A 122 2.66 17.39 10.31
N THR A 123 2.82 18.07 11.44
CA THR A 123 4.14 18.33 12.05
C THR A 123 4.80 17.08 12.65
N ASN A 124 4.08 15.97 12.73
CA ASN A 124 4.56 14.70 13.28
C ASN A 124 5.29 13.84 12.24
N SER A 125 5.16 14.17 10.96
CA SER A 125 5.82 13.46 9.86
C SER A 125 7.00 14.26 9.31
N ASN A 126 7.79 13.60 8.46
CA ASN A 126 8.81 14.24 7.64
C ASN A 126 8.47 14.05 6.14
N PRO A 127 7.58 14.89 5.57
CA PRO A 127 7.04 14.68 4.22
C PRO A 127 8.05 14.93 3.09
N ARG A 128 9.28 15.35 3.41
CA ARG A 128 10.36 15.60 2.45
C ARG A 128 11.65 14.88 2.79
N GLN A 129 11.57 13.80 3.55
CA GLN A 129 12.73 12.95 3.81
C GLN A 129 13.22 12.30 2.50
N TYR A 130 12.27 11.83 1.69
CA TYR A 130 12.47 11.33 0.34
C TYR A 130 11.55 12.05 -0.65
N THR A 131 11.81 11.91 -1.95
CA THR A 131 10.90 12.40 -2.99
C THR A 131 9.54 11.69 -2.90
N GLU A 132 8.48 12.36 -3.34
CA GLU A 132 7.13 11.87 -3.12
C GLU A 132 6.12 12.41 -4.14
N ALA A 133 5.01 11.71 -4.30
CA ALA A 133 3.83 12.12 -5.06
C ALA A 133 2.55 12.08 -4.19
N MET A 134 2.65 12.52 -2.93
CA MET A 134 1.55 12.40 -1.95
C MET A 134 0.30 13.20 -2.31
N ALA A 135 0.45 14.40 -2.87
CA ALA A 135 -0.71 15.19 -3.29
C ALA A 135 -1.48 14.48 -4.40
N ALA A 136 -0.77 13.81 -5.32
CA ALA A 136 -1.40 12.96 -6.33
C ALA A 136 -2.11 11.76 -5.69
N GLY A 137 -1.52 11.14 -4.66
CA GLY A 137 -2.17 10.06 -3.91
C GLY A 137 -3.48 10.50 -3.23
N VAL A 138 -3.50 11.68 -2.62
CA VAL A 138 -4.73 12.25 -2.02
C VAL A 138 -5.76 12.55 -3.11
N TRP A 139 -5.35 13.08 -4.24
CA TRP A 139 -6.23 13.27 -5.40
C TRP A 139 -6.82 11.95 -5.90
N ASN A 140 -5.99 10.89 -6.03
CA ASN A 140 -6.42 9.57 -6.45
C ASN A 140 -7.44 8.94 -5.47
N ASN A 141 -7.31 9.20 -4.18
CA ASN A 141 -8.31 8.80 -3.18
C ASN A 141 -9.65 9.51 -3.41
N TYR A 142 -9.63 10.84 -3.64
CA TYR A 142 -10.83 11.59 -3.96
C TYR A 142 -11.55 11.05 -5.21
N LEU A 143 -10.82 10.66 -6.24
CA LEU A 143 -11.41 10.10 -7.47
C LEU A 143 -12.18 8.79 -7.23
N VAL A 144 -11.85 8.04 -6.18
CA VAL A 144 -12.57 6.82 -5.79
C VAL A 144 -13.67 7.11 -4.78
N ASP A 145 -13.41 7.97 -3.79
CA ASP A 145 -14.38 8.29 -2.72
C ASP A 145 -15.50 9.22 -3.21
N GLY A 146 -15.17 10.15 -4.10
CA GLY A 146 -16.08 11.20 -4.54
C GLY A 146 -16.31 12.32 -3.50
N ASP A 147 -15.76 12.21 -2.28
CA ASP A 147 -15.86 13.19 -1.21
C ASP A 147 -14.63 14.11 -1.18
N PRO A 148 -14.78 15.42 -1.43
CA PRO A 148 -13.66 16.34 -1.53
C PRO A 148 -13.13 16.83 -0.16
N ASP A 149 -13.80 16.57 0.94
CA ASP A 149 -13.51 17.20 2.23
C ASP A 149 -12.06 17.01 2.69
N LEU A 150 -11.52 15.78 2.57
CA LEU A 150 -10.12 15.53 2.88
C LEU A 150 -9.18 16.37 2.01
N SER A 151 -9.37 16.31 0.69
CA SER A 151 -8.54 17.00 -0.29
C SER A 151 -8.55 18.51 -0.07
N LEU A 152 -9.73 19.07 0.18
CA LEU A 152 -9.91 20.51 0.46
C LEU A 152 -9.22 20.89 1.78
N SER A 153 -9.30 20.06 2.80
CA SER A 153 -8.67 20.31 4.11
C SER A 153 -7.13 20.32 4.04
N LEU A 154 -6.55 19.56 3.12
CA LEU A 154 -5.10 19.42 2.95
C LEU A 154 -4.50 20.36 1.90
N LEU A 155 -5.31 21.09 1.13
CA LEU A 155 -4.85 21.89 -0.01
C LEU A 155 -3.72 22.87 0.37
N GLN A 156 -3.84 23.57 1.52
CA GLN A 156 -2.78 24.51 1.95
C GLN A 156 -1.48 23.76 2.31
N SER A 157 -1.55 22.65 3.03
CA SER A 157 -0.38 21.85 3.39
C SER A 157 0.33 21.26 2.17
N MET A 158 -0.43 20.87 1.13
CA MET A 158 0.13 20.44 -0.15
C MET A 158 0.89 21.56 -0.85
N GLN A 159 0.30 22.77 -0.89
CA GLN A 159 0.98 23.96 -1.45
C GLN A 159 2.27 24.26 -0.67
N ASP A 160 2.21 24.31 0.66
CA ASP A 160 3.36 24.60 1.50
C ASP A 160 4.48 23.58 1.31
N ASN A 161 4.14 22.28 1.17
CA ASN A 161 5.12 21.23 0.90
C ASN A 161 5.76 21.39 -0.49
N TYR A 162 4.97 21.71 -1.50
CA TYR A 162 5.45 21.94 -2.87
C TYR A 162 6.39 23.16 -2.94
N GLU A 163 6.02 24.28 -2.30
CA GLU A 163 6.86 25.50 -2.27
C GLU A 163 8.20 25.23 -1.57
N LYS A 164 8.20 24.44 -0.49
CA LYS A 164 9.44 24.06 0.18
C LYS A 164 10.35 23.20 -0.70
N TRP A 165 9.79 22.31 -1.53
CA TRP A 165 10.58 21.58 -2.52
C TRP A 165 11.21 22.53 -3.56
N ILE A 166 10.49 23.59 -3.96
CA ILE A 166 11.06 24.65 -4.84
C ILE A 166 12.24 25.33 -4.14
N ASP A 167 12.06 25.79 -2.92
CA ASP A 167 13.10 26.48 -2.17
C ASP A 167 14.34 25.61 -1.96
N GLU A 168 14.18 24.31 -1.79
CA GLU A 168 15.26 23.38 -1.43
C GLU A 168 15.94 22.73 -2.65
N ARG A 169 15.22 22.44 -3.73
CA ARG A 169 15.67 21.53 -4.79
C ARG A 169 15.37 21.96 -6.22
N PHE A 170 14.86 23.14 -6.47
CA PHE A 170 14.58 23.62 -7.82
C PHE A 170 15.71 24.51 -8.36
N ASP A 171 16.21 24.18 -9.55
CA ASP A 171 17.16 25.00 -10.29
C ASP A 171 16.42 25.86 -11.32
N GLU A 172 16.27 27.15 -11.03
CA GLU A 172 15.56 28.10 -11.91
C GLU A 172 16.22 28.23 -13.30
N SER A 173 17.56 28.05 -13.39
CA SER A 173 18.27 28.15 -14.66
C SER A 173 17.93 27.01 -15.63
N LYS A 174 17.56 25.85 -15.08
CA LYS A 174 17.16 24.68 -15.83
C LYS A 174 15.64 24.45 -15.82
N GLY A 175 14.94 25.02 -14.84
CA GLY A 175 13.50 24.80 -14.66
C GLY A 175 13.18 23.35 -14.27
N LEU A 176 14.05 22.70 -13.52
CA LEU A 176 13.98 21.30 -13.10
C LEU A 176 14.35 21.15 -11.63
N PHE A 177 13.76 20.15 -10.98
CA PHE A 177 14.17 19.70 -9.66
C PHE A 177 15.34 18.74 -9.75
N TRP A 178 16.27 18.84 -8.82
CA TRP A 178 17.42 17.96 -8.64
C TRP A 178 17.39 17.24 -7.29
N ILE A 179 17.95 16.04 -7.23
CA ILE A 179 17.98 15.23 -6.02
C ILE A 179 19.20 14.29 -6.03
N ALA A 180 19.70 13.93 -4.85
CA ALA A 180 20.61 12.80 -4.71
C ALA A 180 19.81 11.48 -4.80
N PRO A 181 20.31 10.44 -5.47
CA PRO A 181 19.60 9.16 -5.59
C PRO A 181 19.17 8.57 -4.25
N LEU A 182 19.98 8.63 -3.21
CA LEU A 182 19.58 8.20 -1.85
C LEU A 182 18.30 8.90 -1.36
N GLN A 183 18.12 10.19 -1.64
CA GLN A 183 16.92 10.94 -1.27
C GLN A 183 15.74 10.71 -2.24
N ASP A 184 15.99 10.02 -3.36
CA ASP A 184 14.96 9.50 -4.26
C ASP A 184 14.59 8.04 -3.91
N ALA A 185 15.04 7.55 -2.76
CA ALA A 185 14.92 6.17 -2.29
C ALA A 185 15.46 5.15 -3.30
N THR A 186 16.57 5.48 -3.98
CA THR A 186 17.18 4.68 -5.05
C THR A 186 18.72 4.70 -4.94
N GLU A 187 19.25 4.11 -3.89
CA GLU A 187 20.70 4.05 -3.62
C GLU A 187 21.42 3.27 -4.75
N TYR A 188 22.64 3.66 -5.07
CA TYR A 188 23.47 2.99 -6.09
C TYR A 188 22.85 2.99 -7.49
N THR A 189 22.45 4.13 -7.99
CA THR A 189 22.09 4.34 -9.39
C THR A 189 23.33 4.64 -10.24
N ILE A 190 23.18 4.63 -11.57
CA ILE A 190 24.27 5.06 -12.47
C ILE A 190 24.81 6.43 -12.07
N GLY A 191 23.91 7.37 -11.74
CA GLY A 191 24.28 8.74 -11.36
C GLY A 191 25.20 8.81 -10.16
N SER A 192 24.86 8.09 -9.08
CA SER A 192 25.66 8.14 -7.84
C SER A 192 26.95 7.30 -7.95
N ILE A 193 26.90 6.14 -8.59
CA ILE A 193 28.08 5.29 -8.78
C ILE A 193 29.15 6.01 -9.63
N ASP A 194 28.74 6.55 -10.79
CA ASP A 194 29.66 7.25 -11.68
C ASP A 194 30.24 8.53 -11.03
N ALA A 195 29.41 9.27 -10.30
CA ALA A 195 29.87 10.47 -9.57
C ALA A 195 30.90 10.16 -8.48
N SER A 196 30.92 8.92 -7.95
CA SER A 196 31.93 8.43 -7.01
C SER A 196 33.20 7.93 -7.69
N GLY A 197 33.24 7.85 -9.02
CA GLY A 197 34.29 7.19 -9.79
C GLY A 197 34.27 5.67 -9.68
N GLY A 198 33.07 5.07 -9.49
CA GLY A 198 32.89 3.63 -9.37
C GLY A 198 33.35 3.02 -8.04
N LYS A 199 33.56 3.85 -7.01
CA LYS A 199 34.09 3.39 -5.71
C LYS A 199 33.01 3.15 -4.65
N ASP A 200 31.96 3.97 -4.70
CA ASP A 200 30.79 3.91 -3.83
C ASP A 200 29.66 4.62 -4.58
N GLY A 201 28.44 4.43 -4.24
CA GLY A 201 27.29 5.08 -4.89
C GLY A 201 26.15 5.32 -3.90
N PHE A 202 26.42 5.15 -2.61
CA PHE A 202 25.40 5.29 -1.58
C PHE A 202 24.96 6.73 -1.37
N THR A 203 25.89 7.68 -1.38
CA THR A 203 25.61 9.11 -1.22
C THR A 203 26.16 9.93 -2.39
N GLY A 204 25.61 11.14 -2.57
CA GLY A 204 26.02 12.05 -3.65
C GLY A 204 25.40 11.69 -4.99
N GLY A 205 26.00 12.18 -6.06
CA GLY A 205 25.53 11.95 -7.42
C GLY A 205 24.24 12.68 -7.74
N GLU A 206 24.08 13.89 -7.21
CA GLU A 206 22.89 14.71 -7.43
C GLU A 206 22.63 14.89 -8.93
N THR A 207 21.41 14.62 -9.35
CA THR A 207 20.97 14.68 -10.74
C THR A 207 19.57 15.32 -10.86
N PHE A 208 19.28 15.83 -12.05
CA PHE A 208 17.92 16.13 -12.49
C PHE A 208 17.29 14.83 -12.95
N ARG A 209 16.43 14.21 -12.10
CA ARG A 209 15.87 12.89 -12.34
C ARG A 209 14.48 12.93 -12.96
N PRO A 210 14.16 12.02 -13.91
CA PRO A 210 12.80 11.88 -14.45
C PRO A 210 11.76 11.55 -13.37
N THR A 211 12.12 10.74 -12.34
CA THR A 211 11.26 10.34 -11.22
C THR A 211 10.75 11.56 -10.46
N PHE A 212 11.64 12.29 -9.79
CA PHE A 212 11.28 13.42 -8.94
C PHE A 212 10.52 14.52 -9.70
N ASN A 213 10.97 14.82 -10.92
CA ASN A 213 10.30 15.82 -11.75
C ASN A 213 8.89 15.39 -12.16
N SER A 214 8.65 14.09 -12.40
CA SER A 214 7.31 13.54 -12.67
C SER A 214 6.41 13.58 -11.44
N TYR A 215 6.95 13.28 -10.25
CA TYR A 215 6.21 13.41 -8.99
C TYR A 215 5.75 14.84 -8.76
N GLN A 216 6.60 15.82 -9.03
CA GLN A 216 6.24 17.24 -8.86
C GLN A 216 5.20 17.72 -9.89
N ILE A 217 5.19 17.15 -11.11
CA ILE A 217 4.09 17.39 -12.06
C ILE A 217 2.77 16.81 -11.53
N ALA A 218 2.79 15.58 -11.04
CA ALA A 218 1.60 14.93 -10.48
C ALA A 218 1.06 15.71 -9.27
N ASN A 219 1.93 16.13 -8.36
CA ASN A 219 1.57 16.96 -7.21
C ASN A 219 0.97 18.30 -7.64
N ALA A 220 1.59 18.99 -8.60
CA ALA A 220 1.09 20.28 -9.09
C ALA A 220 -0.29 20.12 -9.74
N ARG A 221 -0.50 19.09 -10.57
CA ARG A 221 -1.82 18.80 -11.18
C ARG A 221 -2.88 18.50 -10.12
N ALA A 222 -2.54 17.72 -9.09
CA ALA A 222 -3.43 17.42 -7.97
C ALA A 222 -3.85 18.71 -7.23
N ILE A 223 -2.88 19.55 -6.86
CA ILE A 223 -3.14 20.84 -6.20
C ILE A 223 -4.05 21.72 -7.09
N ALA A 224 -3.76 21.79 -8.37
CA ALA A 224 -4.58 22.59 -9.32
C ALA A 224 -6.01 22.06 -9.40
N ASN A 225 -6.21 20.75 -9.46
CA ASN A 225 -7.55 20.16 -9.55
C ASN A 225 -8.34 20.35 -8.24
N ILE A 226 -7.71 20.18 -7.08
CA ILE A 226 -8.33 20.42 -5.78
C ILE A 226 -8.68 21.93 -5.62
N ALA A 227 -7.81 22.83 -6.07
CA ALA A 227 -8.07 24.27 -6.07
C ALA A 227 -9.28 24.64 -6.95
N LYS A 228 -9.46 23.98 -8.11
CA LYS A 228 -10.66 24.13 -8.93
C LYS A 228 -11.94 23.72 -8.21
N ILE A 229 -11.91 22.62 -7.46
CA ILE A 229 -13.06 22.19 -6.63
C ILE A 229 -13.38 23.24 -5.58
N LYS A 230 -12.36 23.84 -4.97
CA LYS A 230 -12.49 24.93 -3.99
C LYS A 230 -13.00 26.24 -4.62
N GLY A 231 -12.91 26.38 -5.92
CA GLY A 231 -13.21 27.65 -6.64
C GLY A 231 -12.05 28.64 -6.62
N ASP A 232 -10.84 28.24 -6.27
CA ASP A 232 -9.62 29.06 -6.25
C ASP A 232 -8.90 28.97 -7.60
N GLN A 233 -9.38 29.73 -8.57
CA GLN A 233 -8.85 29.71 -9.93
C GLN A 233 -7.39 30.20 -10.00
N ALA A 234 -6.99 31.16 -9.16
CA ALA A 234 -5.63 31.68 -9.18
C ALA A 234 -4.61 30.62 -8.76
N VAL A 235 -4.92 29.81 -7.73
CA VAL A 235 -4.09 28.68 -7.32
C VAL A 235 -4.11 27.60 -8.40
N ALA A 236 -5.27 27.30 -8.99
CA ALA A 236 -5.38 26.32 -10.06
C ALA A 236 -4.50 26.67 -11.27
N ASP A 237 -4.55 27.92 -11.73
CA ASP A 237 -3.75 28.40 -12.86
C ASP A 237 -2.26 28.33 -12.54
N LYS A 238 -1.83 28.83 -11.37
CA LYS A 238 -0.43 28.79 -10.90
C LYS A 238 0.17 27.38 -10.99
N TYR A 239 -0.53 26.38 -10.48
CA TYR A 239 0.01 25.02 -10.44
C TYR A 239 -0.14 24.29 -11.78
N ASN A 240 -1.14 24.59 -12.60
CA ASN A 240 -1.21 24.11 -13.99
C ASN A 240 -0.05 24.65 -14.84
N ASP A 241 0.29 25.93 -14.70
CA ASP A 241 1.42 26.54 -15.40
C ASP A 241 2.75 25.89 -14.98
N ARG A 242 2.93 25.62 -13.68
CA ARG A 242 4.12 24.90 -13.17
C ARG A 242 4.20 23.50 -13.74
N ALA A 243 3.11 22.73 -13.71
CA ALA A 243 3.07 21.37 -14.26
C ALA A 243 3.41 21.38 -15.75
N SER A 244 2.85 22.35 -16.52
CA SER A 244 3.08 22.47 -17.95
C SER A 244 4.52 22.87 -18.28
N ALA A 245 5.09 23.83 -17.54
CA ALA A 245 6.47 24.23 -17.69
C ALA A 245 7.44 23.09 -17.39
N LEU A 246 7.22 22.37 -16.28
CA LEU A 246 8.06 21.26 -15.88
C LEU A 246 7.94 20.08 -16.86
N LYS A 247 6.73 19.74 -17.34
CA LYS A 247 6.52 18.73 -18.39
C LYS A 247 7.36 19.05 -19.62
N LYS A 248 7.33 20.31 -20.09
CA LYS A 248 8.14 20.73 -21.24
C LYS A 248 9.63 20.51 -20.99
N ARG A 249 10.13 20.83 -19.80
CA ARG A 249 11.55 20.65 -19.45
C ARG A 249 11.94 19.17 -19.40
N ILE A 250 11.10 18.28 -18.86
CA ILE A 250 11.37 16.84 -18.88
C ILE A 250 11.48 16.34 -20.33
N GLN A 251 10.57 16.73 -21.19
CA GLN A 251 10.56 16.29 -22.60
C GLN A 251 11.76 16.84 -23.40
N ASP A 252 12.07 18.13 -23.24
CA ASP A 252 13.15 18.79 -23.98
C ASP A 252 14.55 18.36 -23.49
N ASP A 253 14.72 18.16 -22.18
CA ASP A 253 16.05 18.07 -21.57
C ASP A 253 16.41 16.67 -21.05
N LEU A 254 15.43 15.89 -20.59
CA LEU A 254 15.68 14.57 -20.02
C LEU A 254 15.43 13.42 -21.01
N TRP A 255 14.74 13.66 -22.12
CA TRP A 255 14.67 12.68 -23.20
C TRP A 255 16.01 12.59 -23.93
N ASN A 256 16.53 11.37 -24.06
CA ASN A 256 17.75 11.09 -24.81
C ASN A 256 17.42 10.28 -26.08
N SER A 257 17.47 10.93 -27.24
CA SER A 257 17.14 10.30 -28.52
C SER A 257 18.14 9.23 -28.96
N THR A 258 19.37 9.21 -28.43
CA THR A 258 20.35 8.15 -28.70
C THR A 258 20.01 6.89 -27.91
N LEU A 259 19.59 7.03 -26.67
CA LEU A 259 19.18 5.91 -25.83
C LEU A 259 17.69 5.57 -26.00
N ASN A 260 16.90 6.45 -26.65
CA ASN A 260 15.44 6.37 -26.73
C ASN A 260 14.82 6.16 -25.34
N HIS A 261 15.21 7.01 -24.39
CA HIS A 261 14.81 6.83 -22.99
C HIS A 261 14.89 8.17 -22.24
N PHE A 262 14.05 8.35 -21.19
CA PHE A 262 14.26 9.42 -20.23
C PHE A 262 15.40 9.05 -19.29
N ILE A 263 16.35 9.96 -19.09
CA ILE A 263 17.54 9.72 -18.30
C ILE A 263 17.89 10.93 -17.44
N ASP A 264 18.67 10.68 -16.40
CA ASP A 264 19.19 11.72 -15.52
C ASP A 264 20.23 12.59 -16.23
N ARG A 265 20.32 13.86 -15.79
CA ARG A 265 21.44 14.74 -16.06
C ARG A 265 22.09 15.17 -14.75
N TYR A 266 23.42 15.19 -14.72
CA TYR A 266 24.14 15.56 -13.50
C TYR A 266 23.89 17.02 -13.09
N TYR A 267 23.53 17.20 -11.82
CA TYR A 267 23.57 18.49 -11.13
C TYR A 267 24.97 18.73 -10.52
N VAL A 268 25.61 17.66 -10.00
CA VAL A 268 26.96 17.68 -9.46
C VAL A 268 28.02 17.85 -10.56
N ASP A 269 29.12 18.55 -10.22
CA ASP A 269 30.34 18.68 -11.02
C ASP A 269 31.55 18.27 -10.18
N ASN A 270 32.29 17.26 -10.61
CA ASN A 270 33.49 16.81 -9.93
C ASN A 270 34.53 16.24 -10.91
N GLU A 271 35.54 15.53 -10.43
CA GLU A 271 36.58 14.95 -11.28
C GLU A 271 36.03 13.84 -12.22
N PHE A 272 34.96 13.16 -11.86
CA PHE A 272 34.41 12.00 -12.59
C PHE A 272 33.27 12.37 -13.52
N VAL A 273 32.37 13.27 -13.10
CA VAL A 273 31.19 13.68 -13.86
C VAL A 273 31.09 15.20 -13.98
N LYS A 274 30.37 15.68 -15.01
CA LYS A 274 30.26 17.12 -15.28
C LYS A 274 28.80 17.55 -15.27
N TYR A 275 28.58 18.75 -14.69
CA TYR A 275 27.28 19.41 -14.67
C TYR A 275 26.59 19.35 -16.02
N TRP A 276 25.29 19.04 -16.03
CA TRP A 276 24.41 18.96 -17.17
C TRP A 276 24.70 17.86 -18.18
N THR A 277 25.73 17.04 -18.00
CA THR A 277 25.94 15.86 -18.87
C THR A 277 24.95 14.75 -18.51
N PRO A 278 24.47 13.96 -19.48
CA PRO A 278 23.58 12.84 -19.21
C PRO A 278 24.35 11.69 -18.55
N ILE A 279 23.62 10.85 -17.80
CA ILE A 279 24.12 9.54 -17.39
C ILE A 279 24.33 8.65 -18.63
N ARG A 280 25.16 7.63 -18.53
CA ARG A 280 25.65 6.83 -19.67
C ARG A 280 24.89 5.52 -19.92
N GLY A 281 23.76 5.29 -19.26
CA GLY A 281 22.95 4.08 -19.42
C GLY A 281 21.46 4.33 -19.18
N ARG A 282 20.67 3.28 -19.32
CA ARG A 282 19.23 3.30 -19.04
C ARG A 282 18.96 2.76 -17.65
N GLU A 283 18.16 3.49 -16.92
CA GLU A 283 17.57 3.07 -15.66
C GLU A 283 16.07 2.86 -15.86
N LEU A 284 15.47 1.89 -15.13
CA LEU A 284 14.02 1.68 -15.16
C LEU A 284 13.25 2.93 -14.73
N ALA A 285 13.86 3.78 -13.91
CA ALA A 285 13.39 5.09 -13.51
C ALA A 285 12.94 5.99 -14.68
N GLY A 286 13.53 5.79 -15.88
CA GLY A 286 13.13 6.49 -17.09
C GLY A 286 11.74 6.13 -17.63
N MET A 287 11.09 5.11 -17.08
CA MET A 287 9.69 4.76 -17.37
C MET A 287 8.67 5.48 -16.47
N VAL A 288 9.11 6.05 -15.35
CA VAL A 288 8.24 6.71 -14.36
C VAL A 288 7.44 7.91 -14.93
N PRO A 289 7.93 8.67 -15.93
CA PRO A 289 7.10 9.73 -16.52
C PRO A 289 5.71 9.28 -17.00
N TRP A 290 5.58 8.06 -17.54
CA TRP A 290 4.26 7.54 -17.96
C TRP A 290 3.35 7.12 -16.78
N THR A 291 3.93 6.85 -15.61
CA THR A 291 3.12 6.59 -14.40
C THR A 291 2.25 7.79 -14.05
N HIS A 292 2.69 9.00 -14.41
CA HIS A 292 2.05 10.26 -14.11
C HIS A 292 1.60 11.05 -15.36
N ASP A 293 1.43 10.38 -16.51
CA ASP A 293 0.94 10.98 -17.76
C ASP A 293 1.75 12.21 -18.20
N VAL A 294 3.08 12.14 -18.06
CA VAL A 294 3.96 13.25 -18.39
C VAL A 294 4.29 13.33 -19.89
N PRO A 295 4.72 12.26 -20.59
CA PRO A 295 5.08 12.35 -21.98
C PRO A 295 3.88 12.62 -22.89
N ASP A 296 4.12 13.30 -24.01
CA ASP A 296 3.14 13.38 -25.07
C ASP A 296 3.03 12.03 -25.81
N ASP A 297 1.84 11.72 -26.32
CA ASP A 297 1.61 10.50 -27.08
C ASP A 297 2.17 10.59 -28.50
N ASN A 298 3.41 10.14 -28.71
CA ASN A 298 4.07 10.15 -30.00
C ASN A 298 4.98 8.93 -30.22
N GLU A 299 5.36 8.71 -31.47
CA GLU A 299 6.20 7.57 -31.87
C GLU A 299 7.64 7.65 -31.34
N GLU A 300 8.15 8.84 -31.05
CA GLU A 300 9.51 9.00 -30.54
C GLU A 300 9.62 8.45 -29.12
N TYR A 301 8.73 8.89 -28.23
CA TYR A 301 8.75 8.43 -26.84
C TYR A 301 8.34 6.98 -26.70
N SER A 302 7.47 6.46 -27.59
CA SER A 302 7.05 5.04 -27.55
C SER A 302 8.20 4.05 -27.71
N LYS A 303 9.33 4.45 -28.26
CA LYS A 303 10.53 3.60 -28.38
C LYS A 303 11.11 3.16 -27.03
N ALA A 304 10.86 3.92 -25.96
CA ALA A 304 11.28 3.52 -24.62
C ALA A 304 10.62 2.21 -24.15
N LEU A 305 9.43 1.91 -24.65
CA LEU A 305 8.66 0.71 -24.28
C LEU A 305 9.33 -0.60 -24.75
N GLU A 306 10.17 -0.53 -25.79
CA GLU A 306 10.93 -1.68 -26.27
C GLU A 306 11.92 -2.18 -25.21
N HIS A 307 12.46 -1.28 -24.36
CA HIS A 307 13.51 -1.62 -23.40
C HIS A 307 13.03 -2.53 -22.29
N ILE A 308 11.76 -2.40 -21.87
CA ILE A 308 11.16 -3.27 -20.84
C ILE A 308 10.69 -4.62 -21.40
N LEU A 309 10.77 -4.84 -22.69
CA LEU A 309 10.46 -6.11 -23.37
C LEU A 309 11.72 -6.81 -23.90
N ASP A 310 12.86 -6.13 -23.91
CA ASP A 310 14.14 -6.63 -24.43
C ASP A 310 14.96 -7.28 -23.31
N SER A 311 15.22 -8.58 -23.42
CA SER A 311 16.00 -9.36 -22.45
C SER A 311 17.45 -8.93 -22.31
N GLU A 312 18.02 -8.27 -23.31
CA GLU A 312 19.37 -7.69 -23.26
C GLU A 312 19.39 -6.33 -22.55
N ARG A 313 18.22 -5.81 -22.20
CA ARG A 313 18.05 -4.51 -21.55
C ARG A 313 17.36 -4.64 -20.19
N LEU A 314 16.15 -4.05 -20.06
CA LEU A 314 15.48 -3.96 -18.76
C LEU A 314 14.57 -5.16 -18.44
N ALA A 315 14.27 -6.04 -19.41
CA ALA A 315 13.50 -7.25 -19.16
C ALA A 315 14.37 -8.35 -18.54
N GLY A 316 14.16 -8.68 -17.27
CA GLY A 316 14.74 -9.86 -16.64
C GLY A 316 13.77 -11.05 -16.64
N PRO A 317 14.26 -12.30 -16.58
CA PRO A 317 13.39 -13.48 -16.55
C PRO A 317 12.52 -13.59 -15.29
N PHE A 318 12.94 -12.97 -14.18
CA PHE A 318 12.22 -13.00 -12.90
C PHE A 318 11.79 -11.61 -12.41
N GLY A 319 11.91 -10.57 -13.22
CA GLY A 319 11.48 -9.22 -12.92
C GLY A 319 12.23 -8.17 -13.73
N LEU A 320 11.69 -6.97 -13.80
CA LEU A 320 12.32 -5.85 -14.51
C LEU A 320 13.60 -5.43 -13.79
N ARG A 321 14.67 -5.21 -14.56
CA ARG A 321 15.95 -4.72 -14.04
C ARG A 321 15.91 -3.22 -13.84
N THR A 322 16.43 -2.73 -12.73
CA THR A 322 16.54 -1.29 -12.46
C THR A 322 17.57 -0.59 -13.33
N VAL A 323 18.60 -1.32 -13.79
CA VAL A 323 19.62 -0.86 -14.76
C VAL A 323 19.88 -1.99 -15.78
N GLU A 324 20.20 -1.63 -17.03
CA GLU A 324 20.51 -2.63 -18.05
C GLU A 324 21.88 -3.31 -17.84
N PRO A 325 22.03 -4.60 -18.21
CA PRO A 325 23.27 -5.38 -17.99
C PRO A 325 24.51 -4.82 -18.68
N SER A 326 24.35 -3.94 -19.67
CA SER A 326 25.46 -3.29 -20.37
C SER A 326 26.22 -2.26 -19.51
N TYR A 327 25.67 -1.86 -18.38
CA TYR A 327 26.35 -0.96 -17.44
C TYR A 327 27.47 -1.68 -16.71
N GLU A 328 28.68 -1.11 -16.68
CA GLU A 328 29.88 -1.81 -16.17
C GLU A 328 29.83 -2.17 -14.68
N HIS A 329 28.99 -1.47 -13.88
CA HIS A 329 28.76 -1.77 -12.48
C HIS A 329 27.41 -2.47 -12.23
N TYR A 330 26.84 -3.09 -13.26
CA TYR A 330 25.59 -3.86 -13.11
C TYR A 330 25.73 -4.94 -12.04
N MET A 331 24.78 -4.97 -11.08
CA MET A 331 24.74 -5.91 -9.96
C MET A 331 25.99 -5.88 -9.04
N GLN A 332 26.86 -4.87 -9.14
CA GLN A 332 27.98 -4.73 -8.22
C GLN A 332 27.49 -4.26 -6.85
N VAL A 333 28.06 -4.86 -5.80
CA VAL A 333 27.71 -4.58 -4.40
C VAL A 333 28.90 -3.91 -3.72
N TRP A 334 28.65 -2.85 -2.94
CA TRP A 334 29.67 -2.14 -2.15
C TRP A 334 29.47 -2.24 -0.64
N ARG A 335 28.23 -2.44 -0.19
CA ARG A 335 27.87 -2.40 1.23
C ARG A 335 27.10 -3.63 1.66
N TYR A 336 27.29 -3.95 2.94
CA TYR A 336 26.63 -5.06 3.62
C TYR A 336 26.14 -4.61 4.99
N GLU A 337 24.98 -5.09 5.42
CA GLU A 337 24.50 -5.04 6.78
C GLU A 337 24.64 -6.43 7.41
N GLY A 338 25.69 -6.63 8.23
CA GLY A 338 26.10 -7.97 8.64
C GLY A 338 26.54 -8.82 7.44
N ASP A 339 25.89 -9.96 7.24
CA ASP A 339 26.12 -10.85 6.10
C ASP A 339 25.17 -10.59 4.91
N HIS A 340 24.23 -9.64 5.05
CA HIS A 340 23.23 -9.31 4.04
C HIS A 340 23.69 -8.17 3.13
N VAL A 341 23.38 -8.29 1.85
CA VAL A 341 23.61 -7.22 0.86
C VAL A 341 22.70 -6.05 1.16
N GLU A 342 23.23 -4.84 1.19
CA GLU A 342 22.42 -3.63 1.39
C GLU A 342 21.65 -3.28 0.10
N CYS A 343 20.58 -2.46 0.23
CA CYS A 343 19.77 -1.99 -0.88
C CYS A 343 20.63 -1.39 -1.99
N HIS A 344 20.36 -1.75 -3.25
CA HIS A 344 21.03 -1.16 -4.40
C HIS A 344 20.13 -1.22 -5.65
N TRP A 345 20.28 -0.22 -6.53
CA TRP A 345 19.41 -0.01 -7.69
C TRP A 345 20.16 -0.11 -9.03
N ASN A 346 21.34 -0.71 -9.03
CA ASN A 346 22.16 -0.92 -10.24
C ASN A 346 21.94 -2.28 -10.91
N GLY A 347 20.72 -2.78 -10.90
CA GLY A 347 20.37 -4.03 -11.57
C GLY A 347 19.24 -4.86 -10.96
N PRO A 348 19.11 -4.97 -9.63
CA PRO A 348 18.06 -5.76 -9.00
C PRO A 348 16.66 -5.39 -9.48
N SER A 349 15.74 -6.34 -9.41
CA SER A 349 14.31 -6.09 -9.65
C SER A 349 13.67 -5.62 -8.35
N TRP A 350 13.03 -4.46 -8.41
CA TRP A 350 12.34 -3.84 -7.27
C TRP A 350 10.82 -3.83 -7.49
N PRO A 351 10.03 -4.39 -6.58
CA PRO A 351 8.57 -4.24 -6.55
C PRO A 351 8.10 -2.80 -6.65
N TYR A 352 8.82 -1.87 -6.04
CA TYR A 352 8.61 -0.43 -6.10
C TYR A 352 8.50 0.07 -7.56
N GLN A 353 9.57 -0.07 -8.34
CA GLN A 353 9.56 0.38 -9.75
C GLN A 353 8.75 -0.53 -10.67
N THR A 354 8.62 -1.81 -10.35
CA THR A 354 7.73 -2.72 -11.09
C THR A 354 6.27 -2.23 -11.03
N THR A 355 5.83 -1.76 -9.85
CA THR A 355 4.50 -1.14 -9.68
C THR A 355 4.37 0.11 -10.55
N GLN A 356 5.38 0.98 -10.57
CA GLN A 356 5.37 2.20 -11.38
C GLN A 356 5.27 1.88 -12.88
N VAL A 357 6.05 0.92 -13.35
CA VAL A 357 6.03 0.50 -14.77
C VAL A 357 4.68 -0.10 -15.15
N LEU A 358 4.11 -0.99 -14.32
CA LEU A 358 2.79 -1.56 -14.59
C LEU A 358 1.69 -0.49 -14.59
N THR A 359 1.76 0.50 -13.70
CA THR A 359 0.87 1.66 -13.73
C THR A 359 1.04 2.46 -15.02
N ALA A 360 2.30 2.70 -15.45
CA ALA A 360 2.61 3.36 -16.71
C ALA A 360 2.04 2.61 -17.92
N LEU A 361 2.19 1.29 -17.96
CA LEU A 361 1.62 0.45 -19.03
C LEU A 361 0.09 0.48 -19.02
N GLY A 362 -0.52 0.47 -17.84
CA GLY A 362 -1.96 0.63 -17.68
C GLY A 362 -2.46 1.95 -18.27
N ASN A 363 -1.77 3.07 -18.00
CA ASN A 363 -2.08 4.39 -18.55
C ASN A 363 -1.89 4.41 -20.08
N ILE A 364 -0.78 3.85 -20.56
CA ILE A 364 -0.48 3.81 -22.01
C ILE A 364 -1.56 3.03 -22.76
N LEU A 365 -1.93 1.85 -22.29
CA LEU A 365 -2.97 1.03 -22.93
C LEU A 365 -4.36 1.66 -22.84
N ASP A 366 -4.58 2.52 -21.85
CA ASP A 366 -5.87 3.18 -21.64
C ASP A 366 -6.07 4.40 -22.53
N HIS A 367 -5.08 5.29 -22.62
CA HIS A 367 -5.30 6.62 -23.25
C HIS A 367 -4.09 7.18 -24.03
N TYR A 368 -3.11 6.33 -24.44
CA TYR A 368 -2.01 6.70 -25.33
C TYR A 368 -2.07 5.92 -26.65
N PRO A 369 -2.99 6.25 -27.57
CA PRO A 369 -3.26 5.44 -28.77
C PRO A 369 -2.07 5.25 -29.72
N THR A 370 -1.09 6.15 -29.70
CA THR A 370 0.14 6.02 -30.50
C THR A 370 1.11 5.07 -29.81
N SER A 371 1.41 5.31 -28.53
CA SER A 371 2.34 4.53 -27.72
C SER A 371 1.83 3.11 -27.46
N ALA A 372 0.51 2.92 -27.34
CA ALA A 372 -0.12 1.62 -27.19
C ALA A 372 0.09 0.67 -28.37
N LYS A 373 0.60 1.15 -29.51
CA LYS A 373 0.99 0.28 -30.63
C LYS A 373 2.32 -0.46 -30.40
N ALA A 374 3.14 0.04 -29.47
CA ALA A 374 4.43 -0.57 -29.12
C ALA A 374 4.32 -1.67 -28.05
N ILE A 375 3.19 -1.75 -27.38
CA ILE A 375 2.90 -2.75 -26.34
C ILE A 375 1.49 -3.34 -26.53
N SER A 376 1.22 -4.44 -25.85
CA SER A 376 -0.10 -5.09 -25.87
C SER A 376 -0.61 -5.38 -24.47
N VAL A 377 -1.92 -5.60 -24.34
CA VAL A 377 -2.52 -6.10 -23.11
C VAL A 377 -1.88 -7.41 -22.66
N LYS A 378 -1.44 -8.26 -23.61
CA LYS A 378 -0.68 -9.47 -23.30
C LYS A 378 0.64 -9.16 -22.57
N ASN A 379 1.37 -8.12 -22.98
CA ASN A 379 2.60 -7.70 -22.29
C ASN A 379 2.30 -7.26 -20.86
N TYR A 380 1.21 -6.48 -20.66
CA TYR A 380 0.75 -6.08 -19.35
C TYR A 380 0.45 -7.28 -18.44
N ILE A 381 -0.37 -8.23 -18.91
CA ILE A 381 -0.73 -9.43 -18.16
C ILE A 381 0.49 -10.32 -17.88
N SER A 382 1.41 -10.46 -18.82
CA SER A 382 2.66 -11.23 -18.63
C SER A 382 3.53 -10.62 -17.52
N LEU A 383 3.70 -9.29 -17.50
CA LEU A 383 4.46 -8.59 -16.45
C LEU A 383 3.73 -8.62 -15.10
N LEU A 384 2.39 -8.51 -15.09
CA LEU A 384 1.59 -8.65 -13.88
C LEU A 384 1.73 -10.04 -13.25
N LYS A 385 1.75 -11.11 -14.07
CA LYS A 385 2.02 -12.50 -13.63
C LYS A 385 3.46 -12.66 -13.13
N GLN A 386 4.42 -12.08 -13.83
CA GLN A 386 5.82 -12.09 -13.37
C GLN A 386 5.95 -11.41 -12.01
N TYR A 387 5.29 -10.28 -11.80
CA TYR A 387 5.25 -9.59 -10.52
C TYR A 387 4.50 -10.41 -9.46
N ALA A 388 3.41 -11.11 -9.81
CA ALA A 388 2.78 -12.05 -8.89
C ALA A 388 3.78 -13.14 -8.42
N THR A 389 4.61 -13.64 -9.33
CA THR A 389 5.62 -14.65 -9.00
C THR A 389 6.67 -14.13 -8.01
N GLN A 390 7.02 -12.84 -8.03
CA GLN A 390 7.94 -12.23 -7.06
C GLN A 390 7.38 -12.19 -5.63
N HIS A 391 6.06 -12.32 -5.44
CA HIS A 391 5.47 -12.43 -4.11
C HIS A 391 5.66 -13.80 -3.47
N TYR A 392 6.13 -14.80 -4.22
CA TYR A 392 6.49 -16.10 -3.67
C TYR A 392 8.00 -16.13 -3.40
N ASN A 393 8.37 -16.17 -2.13
CA ASN A 393 9.76 -16.30 -1.74
C ASN A 393 10.32 -17.64 -2.23
N LYS A 394 11.36 -17.61 -3.05
CA LYS A 394 11.94 -18.81 -3.66
C LYS A 394 12.67 -19.72 -2.67
N ASP A 395 13.08 -19.19 -1.54
CA ASP A 395 13.87 -19.94 -0.59
C ASP A 395 13.01 -20.94 0.21
N TYR A 396 11.72 -20.61 0.42
CA TYR A 396 10.79 -21.50 1.16
C TYR A 396 9.39 -21.65 0.53
N GLY A 397 9.13 -21.00 -0.62
CA GLY A 397 7.96 -21.29 -1.47
C GLY A 397 6.61 -20.77 -0.95
N THR A 398 6.59 -19.86 0.03
CA THR A 398 5.39 -19.21 0.55
C THR A 398 5.29 -17.76 0.07
N LEU A 399 4.11 -17.15 0.23
CA LEU A 399 3.89 -15.73 -0.06
C LEU A 399 4.63 -14.87 0.98
N ASP A 400 5.66 -14.18 0.51
CA ASP A 400 6.48 -13.27 1.29
C ASP A 400 7.18 -12.28 0.36
N LEU A 401 6.69 -11.04 0.33
CA LEU A 401 7.25 -9.99 -0.49
C LEU A 401 8.44 -9.34 0.21
N GLU A 402 9.58 -9.34 -0.48
CA GLU A 402 10.84 -8.74 -0.05
C GLU A 402 11.09 -7.40 -0.74
N GLU A 403 12.10 -6.67 -0.30
CA GLU A 403 12.49 -5.38 -0.87
C GLU A 403 12.86 -5.48 -2.35
N ASN A 404 13.77 -6.42 -2.68
CA ASN A 404 14.27 -6.59 -4.04
C ASN A 404 14.72 -8.02 -4.34
N TYR A 405 14.87 -8.30 -5.61
CA TYR A 405 15.16 -9.65 -6.13
C TYR A 405 16.25 -9.62 -7.17
N HIS A 406 17.01 -10.72 -7.25
CA HIS A 406 17.93 -10.96 -8.35
C HIS A 406 17.13 -11.21 -9.64
N PRO A 407 17.23 -10.36 -10.68
CA PRO A 407 16.35 -10.41 -11.84
C PRO A 407 16.51 -11.68 -12.70
N ASP A 408 17.66 -12.37 -12.61
CA ASP A 408 17.95 -13.59 -13.39
C ASP A 408 17.66 -14.88 -12.62
N THR A 409 17.57 -14.85 -11.29
CA THR A 409 17.32 -16.04 -10.45
C THR A 409 16.01 -15.97 -9.67
N GLY A 410 15.53 -14.77 -9.37
CA GLY A 410 14.31 -14.53 -8.60
C GLY A 410 14.44 -14.74 -7.09
N HIS A 411 15.66 -14.91 -6.57
CA HIS A 411 15.89 -14.96 -5.12
C HIS A 411 15.90 -13.56 -4.53
N PRO A 412 15.38 -13.36 -3.31
CA PRO A 412 15.57 -12.14 -2.53
C PRO A 412 17.06 -11.81 -2.39
N ILE A 413 17.39 -10.52 -2.32
CA ILE A 413 18.77 -10.06 -2.18
C ILE A 413 19.04 -9.56 -0.75
N VAL A 414 18.22 -8.66 -0.23
CA VAL A 414 18.43 -8.07 1.10
C VAL A 414 18.20 -9.11 2.19
N GLY A 415 17.05 -9.77 2.21
CA GLY A 415 16.78 -10.92 3.10
C GLY A 415 16.90 -10.62 4.59
N LEU A 416 16.74 -9.37 5.02
CA LEU A 416 16.74 -8.97 6.42
C LEU A 416 15.38 -9.25 7.06
N GLY A 417 15.36 -9.50 8.37
CA GLY A 417 14.11 -9.74 9.09
C GLY A 417 13.05 -8.64 8.91
N ARG A 418 13.47 -7.38 8.75
CA ARG A 418 12.59 -6.24 8.48
C ARG A 418 12.07 -6.18 7.05
N SER A 419 12.70 -6.90 6.10
CA SER A 419 12.37 -6.88 4.67
C SER A 419 11.24 -7.85 4.32
N HIS A 420 10.85 -8.74 5.23
CA HIS A 420 9.73 -9.65 5.04
C HIS A 420 8.39 -8.92 5.06
N HIS A 421 7.47 -9.35 4.18
CA HIS A 421 6.13 -8.75 4.04
C HIS A 421 6.16 -7.23 3.83
N TYR A 422 7.11 -6.79 3.02
CA TYR A 422 7.46 -5.38 2.84
C TYR A 422 6.38 -4.58 2.13
N PHE A 423 6.13 -3.33 2.57
CA PHE A 423 5.06 -2.50 2.02
C PHE A 423 5.57 -1.20 1.40
N HIS A 424 6.25 -1.29 0.25
CA HIS A 424 6.72 -0.14 -0.52
C HIS A 424 6.27 -0.18 -1.99
N SER A 425 5.20 -0.91 -2.29
CA SER A 425 4.74 -1.15 -3.66
C SER A 425 3.23 -1.39 -3.69
N GLY A 426 2.65 -1.51 -4.87
CA GLY A 426 1.24 -1.79 -5.07
C GLY A 426 1.00 -3.04 -5.92
N TYR A 427 -0.11 -3.71 -5.70
CA TYR A 427 -0.64 -4.79 -6.52
C TYR A 427 -2.17 -4.74 -6.60
N ILE A 428 -2.85 -4.39 -5.49
CA ILE A 428 -4.30 -4.22 -5.43
C ILE A 428 -4.75 -3.18 -6.46
N ASP A 429 -4.06 -2.05 -6.51
CA ASP A 429 -4.37 -0.98 -7.46
C ASP A 429 -4.15 -1.40 -8.91
N LEU A 430 -3.12 -2.20 -9.20
CA LEU A 430 -2.88 -2.76 -10.54
C LEU A 430 -3.99 -3.73 -10.97
N ILE A 431 -4.58 -4.47 -10.03
CA ILE A 431 -5.76 -5.31 -10.30
C ILE A 431 -6.98 -4.43 -10.55
N MET A 432 -7.29 -3.52 -9.64
CA MET A 432 -8.53 -2.74 -9.70
C MET A 432 -8.54 -1.74 -10.84
N SER A 433 -7.47 -0.96 -11.02
CA SER A 433 -7.35 0.04 -12.09
C SER A 433 -6.89 -0.57 -13.42
N GLY A 434 -6.16 -1.67 -13.40
CA GLY A 434 -5.63 -2.32 -14.59
C GLY A 434 -6.48 -3.49 -15.07
N LEU A 435 -6.35 -4.67 -14.45
CA LEU A 435 -7.03 -5.89 -14.90
C LEU A 435 -8.56 -5.72 -14.92
N VAL A 436 -9.16 -5.26 -13.81
CA VAL A 436 -10.62 -4.96 -13.72
C VAL A 436 -10.98 -3.70 -14.50
N GLY A 437 -10.05 -2.76 -14.56
CA GLY A 437 -10.12 -1.59 -15.42
C GLY A 437 -10.98 -0.44 -14.90
N ILE A 438 -11.16 -0.28 -13.59
CA ILE A 438 -11.83 0.90 -13.06
C ILE A 438 -10.92 2.11 -13.29
N ARG A 439 -11.43 3.10 -14.02
CA ARG A 439 -10.74 4.38 -14.30
C ARG A 439 -11.38 5.48 -13.46
N PRO A 440 -10.86 5.77 -12.25
CA PRO A 440 -11.52 6.70 -11.34
C PRO A 440 -11.56 8.13 -11.92
N ARG A 441 -12.73 8.77 -11.84
CA ARG A 441 -13.03 10.08 -12.44
C ARG A 441 -13.53 11.06 -11.40
N GLN A 442 -13.35 12.35 -11.71
CA GLN A 442 -13.87 13.44 -10.88
C GLN A 442 -15.39 13.64 -11.05
N ASP A 443 -15.95 13.27 -12.19
CA ASP A 443 -17.38 13.40 -12.47
C ASP A 443 -18.17 12.16 -11.96
N ASP A 444 -19.50 12.23 -12.06
CA ASP A 444 -20.40 11.19 -11.58
C ASP A 444 -20.50 10.01 -12.58
N VAL A 445 -19.35 9.50 -13.00
CA VAL A 445 -19.24 8.40 -13.96
C VAL A 445 -18.34 7.30 -13.40
N LEU A 446 -18.82 6.07 -13.41
CA LEU A 446 -18.00 4.87 -13.32
C LEU A 446 -17.53 4.51 -14.73
N GLU A 447 -16.25 4.63 -14.96
CA GLU A 447 -15.62 4.18 -16.19
C GLU A 447 -14.92 2.85 -15.97
N VAL A 448 -15.19 1.87 -16.83
CA VAL A 448 -14.60 0.53 -16.77
C VAL A 448 -13.98 0.21 -18.13
N ASN A 449 -12.67 -0.08 -18.15
CA ASN A 449 -11.90 -0.44 -19.33
C ASN A 449 -10.88 -1.54 -18.99
N PRO A 450 -11.31 -2.84 -18.94
CA PRO A 450 -10.47 -3.94 -18.48
C PRO A 450 -9.26 -4.18 -19.38
N LEU A 451 -8.10 -4.39 -18.77
CA LEU A 451 -6.88 -4.80 -19.46
C LEU A 451 -6.70 -6.32 -19.32
N VAL A 452 -7.37 -7.08 -20.18
CA VAL A 452 -7.39 -8.55 -20.14
C VAL A 452 -7.05 -9.14 -21.50
N ASP A 453 -6.04 -10.03 -21.53
CA ASP A 453 -5.85 -10.96 -22.63
C ASP A 453 -6.73 -12.21 -22.40
N THR A 454 -7.74 -12.38 -23.21
CA THR A 454 -8.73 -13.46 -23.08
C THR A 454 -8.18 -14.88 -23.27
N ASN A 455 -6.96 -15.00 -23.83
CA ASN A 455 -6.24 -16.28 -23.91
C ASN A 455 -5.57 -16.65 -22.59
N GLU A 456 -5.30 -15.66 -21.75
CA GLU A 456 -4.61 -15.82 -20.46
C GLU A 456 -5.59 -15.77 -19.28
N ILE A 457 -6.61 -14.89 -19.35
CA ILE A 457 -7.61 -14.67 -18.32
C ILE A 457 -9.00 -14.89 -18.92
N SER A 458 -9.58 -16.06 -18.69
CA SER A 458 -10.89 -16.42 -19.25
C SER A 458 -12.08 -15.84 -18.48
N TYR A 459 -11.91 -15.51 -17.21
CA TYR A 459 -12.89 -14.82 -16.39
C TYR A 459 -12.24 -14.00 -15.28
N PHE A 460 -12.92 -12.96 -14.83
CA PHE A 460 -12.67 -12.28 -13.56
C PHE A 460 -13.97 -11.71 -12.98
N ARG A 461 -13.97 -11.47 -11.67
CA ARG A 461 -15.03 -10.75 -10.96
C ARG A 461 -14.43 -9.94 -9.81
N ALA A 462 -14.84 -8.69 -9.72
CA ALA A 462 -14.60 -7.80 -8.59
C ALA A 462 -15.93 -7.40 -7.98
N GLU A 463 -16.16 -7.73 -6.73
CA GLU A 463 -17.39 -7.43 -5.98
C GLU A 463 -17.07 -6.56 -4.78
N ASN A 464 -18.12 -5.93 -4.22
CA ASN A 464 -17.98 -5.13 -3.01
C ASN A 464 -17.03 -3.94 -3.18
N VAL A 465 -16.86 -3.43 -4.41
CA VAL A 465 -16.03 -2.26 -4.69
C VAL A 465 -16.81 -1.01 -4.33
N LEU A 466 -16.28 -0.21 -3.40
CA LEU A 466 -16.87 1.06 -3.05
C LEU A 466 -16.35 2.15 -4.00
N TYR A 467 -17.24 2.73 -4.80
CA TYR A 467 -16.92 3.81 -5.73
C TYR A 467 -17.98 4.92 -5.66
N HIS A 468 -17.56 6.14 -5.33
CA HIS A 468 -18.46 7.27 -5.09
C HIS A 468 -19.61 6.96 -4.11
N GLY A 469 -19.33 6.15 -3.08
CA GLY A 469 -20.30 5.71 -2.09
C GLY A 469 -21.22 4.57 -2.53
N ARG A 470 -21.15 4.13 -3.79
CA ARG A 470 -21.99 3.05 -4.36
C ARG A 470 -21.23 1.73 -4.34
N ASN A 471 -21.96 0.65 -4.20
CA ASN A 471 -21.44 -0.70 -4.22
C ASN A 471 -21.39 -1.24 -5.66
N VAL A 472 -20.20 -1.49 -6.19
CA VAL A 472 -19.99 -1.87 -7.59
C VAL A 472 -19.56 -3.33 -7.69
N THR A 473 -20.11 -4.04 -8.68
CA THR A 473 -19.65 -5.36 -9.13
C THR A 473 -19.32 -5.29 -10.61
N ILE A 474 -18.13 -5.79 -10.97
CA ILE A 474 -17.67 -5.87 -12.37
C ILE A 474 -17.25 -7.31 -12.62
N GLN A 475 -17.77 -7.92 -13.68
CA GLN A 475 -17.38 -9.29 -14.06
C GLN A 475 -17.19 -9.41 -15.56
N TRP A 476 -16.30 -10.31 -15.92
CA TRP A 476 -16.06 -10.77 -17.28
C TRP A 476 -16.05 -12.29 -17.33
N ASP A 477 -16.71 -12.86 -18.30
CA ASP A 477 -16.68 -14.30 -18.57
C ASP A 477 -16.70 -14.53 -20.09
N VAL A 478 -15.69 -15.23 -20.62
CA VAL A 478 -15.56 -15.48 -22.07
C VAL A 478 -16.72 -16.35 -22.58
N THR A 479 -17.10 -17.37 -21.83
CA THR A 479 -18.09 -18.39 -22.26
C THR A 479 -19.41 -18.31 -21.50
N GLY A 480 -19.43 -17.70 -20.34
CA GLY A 480 -20.55 -17.74 -19.41
C GLY A 480 -20.58 -18.96 -18.50
N ASP A 481 -19.60 -19.86 -18.61
CA ASP A 481 -19.57 -21.09 -17.82
C ASP A 481 -19.34 -20.85 -16.33
N LYS A 482 -18.61 -19.79 -16.01
CA LYS A 482 -18.27 -19.44 -14.62
C LYS A 482 -19.38 -18.67 -13.91
N TYR A 483 -19.95 -17.65 -14.55
CA TYR A 483 -20.94 -16.74 -13.93
C TYR A 483 -22.36 -16.85 -14.52
N GLY A 484 -22.59 -17.79 -15.43
CA GLY A 484 -23.90 -18.04 -16.03
C GLY A 484 -24.22 -17.19 -17.25
N GLU A 485 -23.45 -16.12 -17.51
CA GLU A 485 -23.59 -15.25 -18.68
C GLU A 485 -22.22 -14.83 -19.21
N ALA A 486 -22.06 -14.88 -20.53
CA ALA A 486 -20.84 -14.38 -21.19
C ALA A 486 -20.85 -12.86 -21.30
N GLY A 487 -19.64 -12.28 -21.42
CA GLY A 487 -19.43 -10.85 -21.64
C GLY A 487 -19.04 -10.07 -20.39
N LEU A 488 -18.88 -8.77 -20.58
CA LEU A 488 -18.60 -7.78 -19.52
C LEU A 488 -19.93 -7.31 -18.92
N LYS A 489 -20.05 -7.40 -17.60
CA LYS A 489 -21.22 -6.96 -16.85
C LYS A 489 -20.81 -6.04 -15.72
N VAL A 490 -21.57 -4.98 -15.52
CA VAL A 490 -21.40 -4.05 -14.41
C VAL A 490 -22.72 -3.89 -13.67
N GLN A 491 -22.66 -4.06 -12.36
CA GLN A 491 -23.80 -3.81 -11.47
C GLN A 491 -23.46 -2.69 -10.49
N VAL A 492 -24.45 -1.91 -10.13
CA VAL A 492 -24.39 -0.88 -9.10
C VAL A 492 -25.49 -1.17 -8.08
N ASP A 493 -25.11 -1.35 -6.81
CA ASP A 493 -26.01 -1.75 -5.71
C ASP A 493 -26.88 -2.98 -6.04
N GLY A 494 -26.26 -3.94 -6.74
CA GLY A 494 -26.89 -5.18 -7.14
C GLY A 494 -27.88 -5.08 -8.32
N GLN A 495 -27.95 -3.92 -8.97
CA GLN A 495 -28.76 -3.70 -10.17
C GLN A 495 -27.87 -3.62 -11.40
N ASP A 496 -28.30 -4.23 -12.51
CA ASP A 496 -27.60 -4.16 -13.78
C ASP A 496 -27.52 -2.71 -14.25
N ALA A 497 -26.30 -2.24 -14.52
CA ALA A 497 -26.01 -0.86 -14.88
C ALA A 497 -25.35 -0.73 -16.27
N GLY A 498 -24.67 -1.77 -16.74
CA GLY A 498 -24.05 -1.80 -18.06
C GLY A 498 -23.56 -3.17 -18.45
N SER A 499 -23.51 -3.44 -19.75
CA SER A 499 -22.99 -4.71 -20.28
C SER A 499 -22.47 -4.58 -21.71
N SER A 500 -21.55 -5.47 -22.09
CA SER A 500 -21.08 -5.65 -23.46
C SER A 500 -20.67 -7.10 -23.69
N ASP A 501 -20.85 -7.60 -24.93
CA ASP A 501 -20.39 -8.92 -25.34
C ASP A 501 -18.84 -8.95 -25.54
N LYS A 502 -18.19 -7.81 -25.42
CA LYS A 502 -16.74 -7.62 -25.63
C LYS A 502 -16.10 -6.91 -24.44
N LEU A 503 -14.78 -7.09 -24.31
CA LEU A 503 -13.97 -6.20 -23.48
C LEU A 503 -13.82 -4.85 -24.19
N GLU A 504 -14.57 -3.88 -23.72
CA GLU A 504 -14.53 -2.51 -24.22
C GLU A 504 -14.81 -1.52 -23.09
N ARG A 505 -14.56 -0.25 -23.33
CA ARG A 505 -14.81 0.82 -22.37
C ARG A 505 -16.32 1.01 -22.18
N LEU A 506 -16.74 0.97 -20.92
CA LEU A 506 -18.10 1.30 -20.50
C LEU A 506 -18.08 2.53 -19.61
N GLU A 507 -19.03 3.44 -19.82
CA GLU A 507 -19.26 4.62 -18.98
C GLU A 507 -20.67 4.58 -18.39
N ILE A 508 -20.75 4.58 -17.06
CA ILE A 508 -22.00 4.40 -16.32
C ILE A 508 -22.18 5.61 -15.40
N LYS A 509 -23.27 6.35 -15.57
CA LYS A 509 -23.60 7.45 -14.68
C LYS A 509 -24.02 6.92 -13.31
N LEU A 510 -23.50 7.54 -12.27
CA LEU A 510 -23.81 7.24 -10.88
C LEU A 510 -24.39 8.48 -10.19
N GLU A 511 -25.14 8.24 -9.12
CA GLU A 511 -25.45 9.25 -8.11
C GLU A 511 -24.55 8.98 -6.90
N ARG A 512 -23.77 9.98 -6.48
CA ARG A 512 -22.87 9.86 -5.32
C ARG A 512 -23.65 9.67 -4.04
N GLU A 513 -23.09 8.88 -3.15
CA GLU A 513 -23.52 8.75 -1.77
C GLU A 513 -22.38 9.04 -0.81
N THR A 514 -22.70 9.73 0.30
CA THR A 514 -21.71 9.94 1.38
C THR A 514 -21.69 8.74 2.29
N VAL A 515 -20.49 8.19 2.53
CA VAL A 515 -20.29 7.09 3.48
C VAL A 515 -19.96 7.66 4.84
N PRO A 516 -20.79 7.43 5.88
CA PRO A 516 -20.49 7.89 7.24
C PRO A 516 -19.23 7.19 7.78
N VAL A 517 -18.34 7.94 8.42
CA VAL A 517 -17.09 7.41 9.00
C VAL A 517 -17.16 7.50 10.51
N SER A 518 -17.18 6.34 11.18
CA SER A 518 -16.99 6.26 12.63
C SER A 518 -15.50 6.25 12.96
N ARG A 519 -15.07 7.07 13.93
CA ARG A 519 -13.65 7.21 14.31
C ARG A 519 -13.43 6.92 15.79
N PRO A 520 -13.57 5.65 16.23
CA PRO A 520 -13.24 5.29 17.60
C PRO A 520 -11.73 5.47 17.83
N ILE A 521 -11.37 6.06 18.95
CA ILE A 521 -9.99 6.33 19.34
C ILE A 521 -9.54 5.27 20.33
N ALA A 522 -8.47 4.55 20.00
CA ALA A 522 -7.80 3.66 20.94
C ALA A 522 -7.13 4.47 22.05
N LYS A 523 -7.41 4.12 23.31
CA LYS A 523 -6.91 4.82 24.50
C LYS A 523 -5.61 4.23 25.02
N SER A 524 -5.33 2.98 24.74
CA SER A 524 -4.21 2.20 25.27
C SER A 524 -3.01 2.14 24.32
N ILE A 525 -2.65 3.23 23.67
CA ILE A 525 -1.53 3.27 22.73
C ILE A 525 -0.29 3.86 23.39
N GLN A 526 0.81 3.10 23.34
CA GLN A 526 2.16 3.54 23.69
C GLN A 526 3.04 3.56 22.42
N LEU A 527 3.42 4.74 21.94
CA LEU A 527 4.13 4.88 20.67
C LEU A 527 5.59 4.40 20.75
N GLN A 528 6.22 4.52 21.93
CA GLN A 528 7.61 4.14 22.17
C GLN A 528 7.76 3.39 23.50
N ALA A 529 8.57 2.33 23.48
CA ALA A 529 8.80 1.50 24.67
C ALA A 529 9.41 2.25 25.86
N ASP A 530 10.18 3.31 25.60
CA ASP A 530 10.84 4.15 26.62
C ASP A 530 10.01 5.37 27.05
N SER A 531 8.75 5.47 26.62
CA SER A 531 7.87 6.59 26.96
C SER A 531 7.63 6.67 28.47
N ALA A 532 7.69 7.90 29.00
CA ALA A 532 7.39 8.15 30.42
C ALA A 532 5.92 7.94 30.77
N SER A 533 5.03 8.12 29.82
CA SER A 533 3.59 7.87 29.89
C SER A 533 3.05 7.71 28.45
N PRO A 534 2.18 6.72 28.18
CA PRO A 534 1.76 5.64 29.09
C PRO A 534 2.90 4.74 29.57
N LYS A 535 2.72 4.04 30.70
CA LYS A 535 3.65 3.04 31.23
C LYS A 535 3.06 1.66 31.14
N VAL A 536 3.86 0.71 30.66
CA VAL A 536 3.44 -0.69 30.57
C VAL A 536 4.18 -1.56 31.58
N ASN A 537 3.52 -2.66 32.02
CA ASN A 537 4.11 -3.62 32.94
C ASN A 537 3.49 -5.01 32.73
N SER A 538 4.12 -6.06 33.27
CA SER A 538 3.63 -7.44 33.18
C SER A 538 3.83 -8.24 34.47
N SER A 539 3.12 -9.38 34.55
CA SER A 539 3.27 -10.34 35.66
C SER A 539 4.65 -11.01 35.68
N ILE A 540 5.33 -11.01 34.55
CA ILE A 540 6.64 -11.63 34.41
C ILE A 540 7.68 -10.52 34.39
N PRO A 541 8.67 -10.57 35.30
CA PRO A 541 9.81 -9.69 35.19
C PRO A 541 10.52 -9.93 33.87
N THR A 542 10.40 -9.02 32.94
CA THR A 542 11.10 -9.09 31.66
C THR A 542 12.21 -8.05 31.61
N THR A 543 13.37 -8.44 31.14
CA THR A 543 14.46 -7.53 30.78
C THR A 543 14.21 -6.88 29.42
N ASP A 544 13.28 -7.44 28.65
CA ASP A 544 12.87 -6.94 27.34
C ASP A 544 11.53 -6.19 27.46
N GLN A 545 11.62 -4.89 27.73
CA GLN A 545 10.45 -3.99 27.82
C GLN A 545 9.73 -3.87 26.47
N GLN A 546 10.41 -4.09 25.37
CA GLN A 546 9.83 -4.04 24.02
C GLN A 546 8.68 -5.04 23.90
N ARG A 547 8.81 -6.26 24.44
CA ARG A 547 7.78 -7.29 24.37
C ARG A 547 6.48 -6.94 25.07
N VAL A 548 6.54 -6.12 26.13
CA VAL A 548 5.34 -5.62 26.83
C VAL A 548 4.76 -4.41 26.09
N HIS A 549 5.64 -3.58 25.53
CA HIS A 549 5.25 -2.43 24.70
C HIS A 549 4.49 -2.87 23.45
N ASP A 550 4.93 -3.94 22.77
CA ASP A 550 4.32 -4.46 21.54
C ASP A 550 2.83 -4.79 21.71
N VAL A 551 2.35 -5.03 22.93
CA VAL A 551 0.92 -5.25 23.22
C VAL A 551 0.10 -3.97 23.11
N PHE A 552 0.74 -2.80 23.05
CA PHE A 552 0.11 -1.48 23.10
C PHE A 552 0.65 -0.54 22.03
N ASP A 553 1.36 -1.04 21.02
CA ASP A 553 2.01 -0.22 20.00
C ASP A 553 1.12 0.08 18.79
N GLY A 554 -0.07 -0.51 18.76
CA GLY A 554 -1.08 -0.33 17.73
C GLY A 554 -0.84 -1.15 16.46
N ARG A 555 0.01 -2.18 16.51
CA ARG A 555 0.33 -3.05 15.39
C ARG A 555 -0.25 -4.45 15.58
N ILE A 556 -0.91 -4.96 14.52
CA ILE A 556 -1.52 -6.29 14.54
C ILE A 556 -1.07 -7.08 13.32
N TRP A 557 -0.30 -8.15 13.55
CA TRP A 557 0.05 -9.10 12.50
C TRP A 557 0.32 -10.50 13.06
N PHE A 558 0.23 -11.53 12.18
CA PHE A 558 0.25 -12.94 12.58
C PHE A 558 1.13 -13.78 11.64
N TRP A 559 2.28 -13.23 11.18
CA TRP A 559 3.18 -13.93 10.27
C TRP A 559 4.05 -14.95 11.02
N PRO A 560 3.92 -16.28 10.73
CA PRO A 560 4.67 -17.30 11.45
C PRO A 560 6.16 -17.32 11.08
N GLU A 561 6.49 -16.88 9.88
CA GLU A 561 7.86 -16.81 9.35
C GLU A 561 8.59 -15.52 9.73
N ALA A 562 7.90 -14.51 10.21
CA ALA A 562 8.54 -13.25 10.58
C ALA A 562 9.50 -13.46 11.76
N THR A 563 10.75 -13.07 11.56
CA THR A 563 11.80 -13.14 12.60
C THR A 563 11.63 -12.05 13.65
N ILE A 564 10.94 -10.95 13.30
CA ILE A 564 10.54 -9.90 14.22
C ILE A 564 9.34 -10.41 15.02
N ILE A 565 9.48 -10.41 16.35
CA ILE A 565 8.42 -10.90 17.23
C ILE A 565 7.56 -9.73 17.69
N ASN A 566 6.24 -9.84 17.54
CA ASN A 566 5.25 -8.87 17.99
C ASN A 566 4.43 -9.44 19.15
N GLY A 567 4.45 -8.77 20.31
CA GLY A 567 3.60 -9.09 21.45
C GLY A 567 4.31 -9.78 22.64
N PHE A 568 3.53 -10.05 23.69
CA PHE A 568 3.96 -10.62 24.96
C PHE A 568 3.66 -12.12 25.03
N ASP A 569 4.67 -12.93 25.34
CA ASP A 569 4.57 -14.38 25.47
C ASP A 569 4.43 -14.81 26.94
N THR A 570 3.46 -15.66 27.23
CA THR A 570 3.39 -16.34 28.54
C THR A 570 4.50 -17.41 28.63
N PRO A 571 4.98 -17.76 29.83
CA PRO A 571 6.03 -18.76 30.02
C PRO A 571 5.61 -20.13 29.50
N GLU A 572 6.56 -20.86 28.93
CA GLU A 572 6.37 -22.24 28.51
C GLU A 572 6.09 -23.17 29.73
N GLY A 573 5.12 -24.05 29.55
CA GLY A 573 4.75 -25.03 30.58
C GLY A 573 4.04 -24.43 31.80
N ASN A 574 3.69 -23.17 31.80
CA ASN A 574 2.94 -22.51 32.88
C ASN A 574 1.52 -22.19 32.45
N ALA A 575 0.53 -22.83 33.04
CA ALA A 575 -0.89 -22.60 32.81
C ALA A 575 -1.49 -21.61 33.84
N ASP A 576 -0.67 -20.95 34.68
CA ASP A 576 -1.12 -19.92 35.62
C ASP A 576 -1.50 -18.65 34.87
N GLU A 577 -2.36 -17.86 35.48
CA GLU A 577 -2.76 -16.56 34.96
C GLU A 577 -1.55 -15.61 34.85
N GLN A 578 -1.44 -14.98 33.70
CA GLN A 578 -0.47 -13.93 33.40
C GLN A 578 -1.20 -12.64 33.03
N TRP A 579 -0.55 -11.51 33.21
CA TRP A 579 -1.15 -10.23 32.85
C TRP A 579 -0.14 -9.25 32.26
N VAL A 580 -0.67 -8.36 31.40
CA VAL A 580 -0.01 -7.12 30.99
C VAL A 580 -0.90 -5.93 31.32
N SER A 581 -0.30 -4.82 31.70
CA SER A 581 -1.00 -3.61 32.12
C SER A 581 -0.44 -2.36 31.48
N ILE A 582 -1.30 -1.36 31.34
CA ILE A 582 -0.95 -0.01 30.91
C ILE A 582 -1.47 1.00 31.93
N ASP A 583 -0.61 1.91 32.35
CA ASP A 583 -0.94 3.10 33.14
C ASP A 583 -0.94 4.30 32.19
N LEU A 584 -2.12 4.88 31.97
CA LEU A 584 -2.37 5.94 31.01
C LEU A 584 -1.99 7.35 31.53
N GLY A 585 -1.55 7.44 32.80
CA GLY A 585 -1.17 8.69 33.49
C GLY A 585 -2.35 9.62 33.79
N SER A 586 -3.55 9.24 33.40
CA SER A 586 -4.81 9.92 33.71
C SER A 586 -5.98 8.97 33.51
N SER A 587 -7.07 9.23 34.27
CA SER A 587 -8.28 8.41 34.17
C SER A 587 -8.90 8.52 32.77
N GLN A 588 -9.00 7.38 32.05
CA GLN A 588 -9.65 7.25 30.76
C GLN A 588 -10.87 6.34 30.86
N GLN A 589 -11.91 6.69 30.13
CA GLN A 589 -13.13 5.91 30.04
C GLN A 589 -13.02 4.89 28.90
N ALA A 590 -13.41 3.64 29.18
CA ALA A 590 -13.56 2.60 28.16
C ALA A 590 -14.75 1.67 28.50
N LYS A 591 -15.34 1.08 27.45
CA LYS A 591 -16.42 0.10 27.52
C LYS A 591 -16.26 -1.11 26.64
N ARG A 592 -15.20 -1.14 25.81
CA ARG A 592 -14.86 -2.28 24.96
C ARG A 592 -13.35 -2.38 24.71
N ALA A 593 -12.94 -3.56 24.31
CA ALA A 593 -11.58 -3.81 23.84
C ALA A 593 -11.58 -4.65 22.56
N GLU A 594 -10.55 -4.43 21.74
CA GLU A 594 -10.13 -5.31 20.66
C GLU A 594 -8.81 -5.95 21.09
N ILE A 595 -8.74 -7.29 21.01
CA ILE A 595 -7.63 -8.08 21.53
C ILE A 595 -7.16 -9.03 20.43
N ALA A 596 -5.86 -9.09 20.19
CA ALA A 596 -5.28 -9.97 19.21
C ALA A 596 -4.41 -11.07 19.86
N PHE A 597 -4.67 -12.34 19.52
CA PHE A 597 -3.93 -13.50 20.00
C PHE A 597 -3.28 -14.24 18.82
N TYR A 598 -1.99 -14.52 18.93
CA TYR A 598 -1.26 -15.28 17.94
C TYR A 598 -1.41 -16.80 18.15
N GLN A 599 -1.56 -17.53 17.05
CA GLN A 599 -1.53 -18.99 17.05
C GLN A 599 -0.49 -19.51 16.06
N ASN A 600 0.33 -20.40 16.56
CA ASN A 600 1.21 -21.27 15.78
C ASN A 600 1.45 -22.56 16.59
N THR A 601 0.75 -23.61 16.23
CA THR A 601 0.79 -24.89 16.96
C THR A 601 2.15 -25.58 16.90
N GLU A 602 2.92 -25.38 15.82
CA GLU A 602 4.27 -25.91 15.68
C GLU A 602 5.24 -25.25 16.67
N GLN A 603 5.03 -23.97 16.97
CA GLN A 603 5.79 -23.20 17.96
C GLN A 603 5.17 -23.26 19.38
N GLY A 604 4.09 -24.01 19.55
CA GLY A 604 3.40 -24.19 20.84
C GLY A 604 2.56 -22.97 21.28
N PHE A 605 2.15 -22.09 20.35
CA PHE A 605 1.27 -20.96 20.65
C PHE A 605 -0.19 -21.25 20.30
N ASP A 606 -1.10 -20.88 21.22
CA ASP A 606 -2.54 -20.93 21.01
C ASP A 606 -3.23 -19.75 21.69
N ALA A 607 -4.47 -19.47 21.28
CA ALA A 607 -5.33 -18.52 21.98
C ALA A 607 -5.55 -18.98 23.44
N PRO A 608 -5.75 -18.08 24.41
CA PRO A 608 -5.88 -18.44 25.81
C PRO A 608 -7.14 -19.27 26.06
N ALA A 609 -7.12 -20.08 27.10
CA ALA A 609 -8.31 -20.79 27.59
C ALA A 609 -9.39 -19.81 28.10
N SER A 610 -8.95 -18.71 28.71
CA SER A 610 -9.81 -17.61 29.16
C SER A 610 -9.02 -16.31 29.31
N TYR A 611 -9.73 -15.20 29.30
CA TYR A 611 -9.17 -13.89 29.58
C TYR A 611 -10.18 -13.02 30.34
N ARG A 612 -9.70 -11.96 31.00
CA ARG A 612 -10.54 -10.92 31.61
C ARG A 612 -9.83 -9.58 31.64
N VAL A 613 -10.59 -8.51 31.67
CA VAL A 613 -10.11 -7.12 31.78
C VAL A 613 -10.33 -6.59 33.19
N GLN A 614 -9.33 -5.90 33.71
CA GLN A 614 -9.35 -5.33 35.03
C GLN A 614 -8.95 -3.85 35.00
N ILE A 615 -9.48 -3.10 35.96
CA ILE A 615 -9.13 -1.71 36.26
C ILE A 615 -8.46 -1.62 37.64
N ASN A 616 -7.58 -0.62 37.81
CA ASN A 616 -7.03 -0.29 39.14
C ASN A 616 -7.84 0.85 39.78
N ASP A 617 -8.60 0.51 40.79
CA ASP A 617 -9.36 1.43 41.64
C ASP A 617 -9.10 1.07 43.11
N GLY A 618 -7.95 1.53 43.63
CA GLY A 618 -7.45 1.13 44.95
C GLY A 618 -7.07 -0.35 45.05
N GLY A 619 -6.88 -1.01 43.95
CA GLY A 619 -6.55 -2.43 43.73
C GLY A 619 -7.18 -2.92 42.42
N TRP A 620 -6.65 -4.02 41.91
CA TRP A 620 -7.14 -4.59 40.65
C TRP A 620 -8.51 -5.26 40.83
N LYS A 621 -9.49 -4.87 40.01
CA LYS A 621 -10.86 -5.39 40.00
C LYS A 621 -11.30 -5.69 38.58
N ASP A 622 -12.08 -6.75 38.41
CA ASP A 622 -12.68 -7.06 37.11
C ASP A 622 -13.67 -5.94 36.71
N VAL A 623 -13.74 -5.62 35.39
CA VAL A 623 -14.74 -4.70 34.88
C VAL A 623 -16.16 -5.27 35.08
N GLU A 624 -17.15 -4.43 35.39
CA GLU A 624 -18.50 -4.87 35.67
C GLU A 624 -19.32 -5.11 34.40
N GLY A 625 -20.16 -6.14 34.39
CA GLY A 625 -21.08 -6.44 33.28
C GLY A 625 -20.33 -6.86 32.01
N ALA A 626 -19.20 -7.53 32.18
CA ALA A 626 -18.37 -7.95 31.06
C ALA A 626 -19.05 -9.05 30.22
N ASP A 627 -19.00 -8.85 28.89
CA ASP A 627 -19.28 -9.86 27.90
C ASP A 627 -17.95 -10.13 27.17
N TYR A 628 -17.35 -11.28 27.47
CA TYR A 628 -16.09 -11.70 26.89
C TYR A 628 -16.37 -12.62 25.71
N GLY A 629 -16.09 -12.14 24.50
CA GLY A 629 -16.10 -12.98 23.31
C GLY A 629 -15.17 -14.18 23.46
N LYS A 630 -15.47 -15.26 22.71
CA LYS A 630 -14.55 -16.40 22.64
C LYS A 630 -13.20 -15.94 22.07
N PRO A 631 -12.06 -16.33 22.70
CA PRO A 631 -10.75 -16.02 22.13
C PRO A 631 -10.63 -16.46 20.67
N VAL A 632 -10.22 -15.55 19.80
CA VAL A 632 -10.01 -15.77 18.38
C VAL A 632 -8.51 -15.83 18.12
N ALA A 633 -8.04 -16.97 17.63
CA ALA A 633 -6.66 -17.14 17.25
C ALA A 633 -6.39 -16.51 15.86
N ASN A 634 -5.31 -15.74 15.72
CA ASN A 634 -4.95 -15.03 14.49
C ASN A 634 -6.10 -14.18 13.92
N GLY A 635 -6.78 -13.45 14.78
CA GLY A 635 -7.89 -12.57 14.47
C GLY A 635 -8.20 -11.64 15.63
N ILE A 636 -9.30 -10.89 15.56
CA ILE A 636 -9.72 -9.97 16.61
C ILE A 636 -10.73 -10.62 17.54
N THR A 637 -10.41 -10.60 18.83
CA THR A 637 -11.34 -10.94 19.92
C THR A 637 -11.94 -9.66 20.44
N GLU A 638 -13.26 -9.54 20.45
CA GLU A 638 -13.96 -8.41 21.02
C GLU A 638 -14.42 -8.72 22.45
N ALA A 639 -14.28 -7.73 23.32
CA ALA A 639 -14.85 -7.74 24.67
C ALA A 639 -15.55 -6.42 24.94
N SER A 640 -16.65 -6.46 25.69
CA SER A 640 -17.40 -5.27 26.11
C SER A 640 -17.81 -5.37 27.58
N TRP A 641 -18.08 -4.22 28.20
CA TRP A 641 -18.48 -4.12 29.59
C TRP A 641 -19.27 -2.83 29.89
N SER A 642 -19.83 -2.72 31.09
CA SER A 642 -20.37 -1.46 31.57
C SER A 642 -19.26 -0.41 31.59
N SER A 643 -19.55 0.79 31.09
CA SER A 643 -18.55 1.86 31.02
C SER A 643 -17.79 2.04 32.32
N ALA A 644 -16.49 1.97 32.30
CA ALA A 644 -15.59 2.12 33.43
C ALA A 644 -14.54 3.19 33.17
N SER A 645 -14.07 3.85 34.21
CA SER A 645 -13.01 4.88 34.14
C SER A 645 -11.89 4.54 35.10
N ALA A 646 -10.67 4.47 34.61
CA ALA A 646 -9.48 4.19 35.41
C ALA A 646 -8.23 4.80 34.78
N GLU A 647 -7.22 5.03 35.59
CA GLU A 647 -5.90 5.44 35.18
C GLU A 647 -5.07 4.24 34.64
N ALA A 648 -5.24 3.08 35.28
CA ALA A 648 -4.53 1.88 34.85
C ALA A 648 -5.48 0.73 34.53
N TRP A 649 -5.17 0.03 33.47
CA TRP A 649 -5.93 -1.10 32.93
C TRP A 649 -5.00 -2.30 32.72
N ARG A 650 -5.54 -3.51 32.84
CA ARG A 650 -4.80 -4.72 32.46
C ARG A 650 -5.71 -5.78 31.85
N ILE A 651 -5.12 -6.60 31.01
CA ILE A 651 -5.68 -7.86 30.57
C ILE A 651 -4.98 -9.00 31.31
N VAL A 652 -5.78 -9.93 31.83
CA VAL A 652 -5.32 -11.18 32.46
C VAL A 652 -5.67 -12.32 31.53
N VAL A 653 -4.70 -13.14 31.16
CA VAL A 653 -4.85 -14.30 30.27
C VAL A 653 -4.49 -15.57 31.01
N LYS A 654 -5.23 -16.64 30.75
CA LYS A 654 -4.91 -17.98 31.23
C LYS A 654 -4.59 -18.86 30.01
N PRO A 655 -3.33 -19.29 29.82
CA PRO A 655 -2.99 -20.18 28.72
C PRO A 655 -3.76 -21.50 28.77
N GLN A 656 -3.90 -22.17 27.62
CA GLN A 656 -4.37 -23.54 27.58
C GLN A 656 -3.28 -24.49 28.14
N GLU A 657 -3.70 -25.61 28.71
CA GLU A 657 -2.77 -26.61 29.22
C GLU A 657 -1.90 -27.11 28.06
N GLY A 658 -0.58 -27.08 28.25
CA GLY A 658 0.41 -27.52 27.23
C GLY A 658 0.72 -26.49 26.14
N SER A 659 0.14 -25.29 26.19
CA SER A 659 0.39 -24.23 25.20
C SER A 659 0.89 -22.95 25.87
N ARG A 660 1.46 -22.05 25.07
CA ARG A 660 1.74 -20.65 25.42
C ARG A 660 0.72 -19.75 24.77
N THR A 661 0.47 -18.60 25.35
CA THR A 661 -0.31 -17.53 24.70
C THR A 661 0.61 -16.38 24.35
N ARG A 662 0.57 -15.95 23.09
CA ARG A 662 1.12 -14.65 22.69
C ARG A 662 -0.02 -13.65 22.55
N LEU A 663 0.05 -12.60 23.36
CA LEU A 663 -0.84 -11.44 23.25
C LEU A 663 -0.16 -10.41 22.34
N VAL A 664 -0.75 -10.16 21.17
CA VAL A 664 -0.22 -9.29 20.14
C VAL A 664 -0.64 -7.84 20.39
N GLU A 665 -1.92 -7.60 20.71
CA GLU A 665 -2.45 -6.25 20.91
C GLU A 665 -3.60 -6.26 21.91
N PHE A 666 -3.69 -5.20 22.72
CA PHE A 666 -4.81 -4.91 23.62
C PHE A 666 -5.22 -3.45 23.52
N SER A 667 -6.18 -3.17 22.65
CA SER A 667 -6.70 -1.83 22.39
C SER A 667 -8.01 -1.56 23.11
N LEU A 668 -8.05 -0.47 23.90
CA LEU A 668 -9.22 0.00 24.68
C LEU A 668 -9.96 1.10 23.92
N PHE A 669 -11.29 1.04 23.94
CA PHE A 669 -12.18 2.03 23.31
C PHE A 669 -13.32 2.47 24.23
N GLU A 670 -13.77 3.72 23.99
CA GLU A 670 -14.93 4.32 24.66
C GLU A 670 -16.26 3.77 24.16
#